data_9534924d50b4802dc670507bd709f578
#
_entry.id   9534924d50b4802dc670507bd709f578
#
_cell.length_a   1.000
_cell.length_b   1.000
_cell.length_c   1.000
_cell.angle_alpha   90.00
_cell.angle_beta   90.00
_cell.angle_gamma   90.00
#
_symmetry.space_group_name_H-M   'P 1'
#
loop_
_entity.id
_entity.type
_entity.pdbx_description
1 polymer ?
#
loop_
_entity_poly.entity_id
_entity_poly.type
_entity_poly.pdbx_seq_one_letter_code
_entity_poly.pdbx_strand_id
1 'polypeptide(L)'
;MSFDSLLMMSAVVLILPLISFILIIFNQKRLGRGAGWLGLTSLTVTLVLSCIIAYNKLFVYPAEPMLQWKFDWFSLGNSAIKLGIGVDNLTAIMLIVVCLISTLVHLFSTEYMRDDKRYPRFYAYLSLFVFSMLGIVLANNFLNMYIFWELVGISSYLLIGFWYEKDSAANASKKAFIANRVGDFGFLIGILICFFTFGTLMYDDIYAQIGLGNLPFDSGTVLTVLGICLFMGAIGKSAQFPLHVWLPDAMEGPTPVSALIHAATMVAAGVYLTARIFPILSADALVFVAYTGAITAFLAATIAITQNDFKKVLAYSTISQLGYMIMGIGAGAWSLGFFHLVTHAWFKACLFLTAGSVIHAMHISMHHANNHTLDPQDIRNMGGLRKTMPITYITFLISTLAISGVPLTSGFLSKDGILAGTLAFGNLSGHWFIPIAGFTAAFMTAFYMFRLTIVSFHGEARTDIASHAKENKFPIVFPLIVLAALSFWFVYSPNPLNADAGWFLDRVQTPASVVPAEYQFDFMVPLAPNSIDGHHAGNIFQEEMHHQHTPAMILSLLIAGCAILLAFVVYQWKKIDADKVANAIKPLYNLSYNKWYIDEIYDKTAIGGTVLFSKAISWFDTYIVDGIVNGAAKLTRMVGAFIGHFDNIIIDGIINGIAKLVGALGQMGRKMQTGRVQTYIALSIIGLMALIFFVV
;
A
#
# COMPACT_ATOMS: atom_id res chain seq x y z
N MET A 1 -10.59 30.74 16.64
CA MET A 1 -9.12 30.58 16.77
C MET A 1 -8.44 31.22 15.58
N SER A 2 -7.20 31.73 15.69
CA SER A 2 -6.48 32.21 14.49
C SER A 2 -6.02 31.05 13.61
N PHE A 3 -5.80 31.31 12.31
CA PHE A 3 -5.27 30.30 11.37
C PHE A 3 -3.88 29.78 11.79
N ASP A 4 -3.02 30.68 12.25
CA ASP A 4 -1.68 30.32 12.75
C ASP A 4 -1.75 29.36 13.93
N SER A 5 -2.71 29.55 14.84
CA SER A 5 -2.91 28.66 15.98
C SER A 5 -3.35 27.26 15.53
N LEU A 6 -4.21 27.16 14.51
CA LEU A 6 -4.66 25.87 13.96
C LEU A 6 -3.50 25.14 13.25
N LEU A 7 -2.67 25.85 12.50
CA LEU A 7 -1.50 25.29 11.84
C LEU A 7 -0.43 24.84 12.85
N MET A 8 -0.20 25.63 13.91
CA MET A 8 0.71 25.23 14.99
C MET A 8 0.22 23.96 15.72
N MET A 9 -1.08 23.87 16.01
CA MET A 9 -1.67 22.65 16.57
C MET A 9 -1.52 21.47 15.62
N SER A 10 -1.68 21.65 14.31
CA SER A 10 -1.50 20.59 13.32
C SER A 10 -0.06 20.09 13.27
N ALA A 11 0.93 20.97 13.44
CA ALA A 11 2.32 20.57 13.59
C ALA A 11 2.55 19.75 14.88
N VAL A 12 1.93 20.13 16.00
CA VAL A 12 1.99 19.35 17.26
C VAL A 12 1.34 17.97 17.08
N VAL A 13 0.17 17.91 16.44
CA VAL A 13 -0.54 16.65 16.11
C VAL A 13 0.37 15.71 15.32
N LEU A 14 1.13 16.23 14.36
CA LEU A 14 2.09 15.44 13.59
C LEU A 14 3.25 14.96 14.45
N ILE A 15 3.89 15.84 15.22
CA ILE A 15 5.17 15.55 15.89
C ILE A 15 4.98 14.68 17.14
N LEU A 16 3.86 14.76 17.82
CA LEU A 16 3.65 14.10 19.11
C LEU A 16 3.78 12.56 19.06
N PRO A 17 3.23 11.85 18.06
CA PRO A 17 3.46 10.40 17.90
C PRO A 17 4.93 10.07 17.58
N LEU A 18 5.65 10.93 16.87
CA LEU A 18 7.08 10.75 16.61
C LEU A 18 7.90 10.85 17.91
N ILE A 19 7.60 11.82 18.76
CA ILE A 19 8.24 11.94 20.08
C ILE A 19 7.96 10.68 20.91
N SER A 20 6.71 10.20 20.91
CA SER A 20 6.36 8.94 21.58
C SER A 20 7.17 7.76 21.05
N PHE A 21 7.31 7.61 19.73
CA PHE A 21 8.13 6.57 19.10
C PHE A 21 9.59 6.65 19.60
N ILE A 22 10.20 7.84 19.54
CA ILE A 22 11.60 8.06 19.96
C ILE A 22 11.79 7.71 21.44
N LEU A 23 10.92 8.21 22.30
CA LEU A 23 10.99 7.94 23.74
C LEU A 23 10.85 6.46 24.06
N ILE A 24 9.94 5.76 23.42
CA ILE A 24 9.70 4.34 23.65
C ILE A 24 10.85 3.51 23.10
N ILE A 25 11.31 3.74 21.86
CA ILE A 25 12.30 2.88 21.20
C ILE A 25 13.65 2.93 21.94
N PHE A 26 14.06 4.08 22.46
CA PHE A 26 15.32 4.23 23.19
C PHE A 26 15.23 3.84 24.67
N ASN A 27 14.03 3.79 25.27
CA ASN A 27 13.83 3.49 26.68
C ASN A 27 13.06 2.19 26.95
N GLN A 28 13.04 1.23 26.01
CA GLN A 28 12.24 -0.01 26.09
C GLN A 28 12.38 -0.74 27.42
N LYS A 29 13.63 -0.93 27.90
CA LYS A 29 13.92 -1.65 29.14
C LYS A 29 13.41 -0.93 30.40
N ARG A 30 13.44 0.41 30.40
CA ARG A 30 13.00 1.22 31.55
C ARG A 30 11.48 1.35 31.61
N LEU A 31 10.85 1.53 30.44
CA LEU A 31 9.41 1.75 30.35
C LEU A 31 8.61 0.46 30.57
N GLY A 32 9.09 -0.69 30.07
CA GLY A 32 8.35 -1.94 30.16
C GLY A 32 6.87 -1.76 29.75
N ARG A 33 5.93 -2.11 30.63
CA ARG A 33 4.50 -1.90 30.39
C ARG A 33 4.07 -0.43 30.37
N GLY A 34 4.87 0.50 30.88
CA GLY A 34 4.64 1.95 30.80
C GLY A 34 4.67 2.47 29.36
N ALA A 35 5.32 1.75 28.43
CA ALA A 35 5.34 2.11 27.01
C ALA A 35 3.93 2.23 26.40
N GLY A 36 3.02 1.33 26.80
CA GLY A 36 1.62 1.37 26.35
C GLY A 36 0.89 2.63 26.83
N TRP A 37 1.11 3.03 28.08
CA TRP A 37 0.50 4.24 28.64
C TRP A 37 1.08 5.50 28.02
N LEU A 38 2.39 5.56 27.75
CA LEU A 38 3.03 6.68 27.05
C LEU A 38 2.47 6.85 25.63
N GLY A 39 2.37 5.77 24.87
CA GLY A 39 1.75 5.77 23.54
C GLY A 39 0.29 6.23 23.59
N LEU A 40 -0.51 5.66 24.48
CA LEU A 40 -1.92 6.00 24.65
C LEU A 40 -2.11 7.47 25.03
N THR A 41 -1.34 7.99 25.99
CA THR A 41 -1.43 9.40 26.42
C THR A 41 -1.07 10.34 25.26
N SER A 42 0.01 10.05 24.53
CA SER A 42 0.41 10.81 23.34
C SER A 42 -0.75 10.88 22.33
N LEU A 43 -1.36 9.76 22.00
CA LEU A 43 -2.46 9.72 21.02
C LEU A 43 -3.77 10.33 21.54
N THR A 44 -4.03 10.25 22.85
CA THR A 44 -5.20 10.92 23.43
C THR A 44 -5.06 12.46 23.30
N VAL A 45 -3.88 13.01 23.56
CA VAL A 45 -3.61 14.45 23.34
C VAL A 45 -3.73 14.79 21.85
N THR A 46 -3.14 13.97 20.98
CA THR A 46 -3.25 14.14 19.51
C THR A 46 -4.72 14.14 19.06
N LEU A 47 -5.55 13.25 19.60
CA LEU A 47 -6.98 13.18 19.29
C LEU A 47 -7.72 14.46 19.74
N VAL A 48 -7.49 14.93 20.96
CA VAL A 48 -8.11 16.17 21.47
C VAL A 48 -7.77 17.35 20.57
N LEU A 49 -6.50 17.53 20.21
CA LEU A 49 -6.06 18.59 19.31
C LEU A 49 -6.71 18.44 17.93
N SER A 50 -6.78 17.22 17.40
CA SER A 50 -7.44 16.92 16.11
C SER A 50 -8.93 17.27 16.13
N CYS A 51 -9.64 16.99 17.22
CA CYS A 51 -11.05 17.41 17.39
C CYS A 51 -11.20 18.93 17.39
N ILE A 52 -10.30 19.67 18.04
CA ILE A 52 -10.31 21.13 18.05
C ILE A 52 -10.08 21.69 16.64
N ILE A 53 -9.08 21.16 15.91
CA ILE A 53 -8.79 21.55 14.53
C ILE A 53 -10.00 21.28 13.65
N ALA A 54 -10.57 20.09 13.72
CA ALA A 54 -11.70 19.69 12.90
C ALA A 54 -12.95 20.50 13.19
N TYR A 55 -13.27 20.78 14.46
CA TYR A 55 -14.38 21.64 14.81
C TYR A 55 -14.23 23.06 14.20
N ASN A 56 -13.05 23.67 14.34
CA ASN A 56 -12.81 24.99 13.78
C ASN A 56 -12.89 24.97 12.24
N LYS A 57 -12.26 23.99 11.58
CA LYS A 57 -12.24 23.93 10.11
C LYS A 57 -13.61 23.62 9.54
N LEU A 58 -14.34 22.68 10.10
CA LEU A 58 -15.63 22.21 9.53
C LEU A 58 -16.81 23.11 9.88
N PHE A 59 -16.81 23.75 11.06
CA PHE A 59 -17.99 24.50 11.54
C PHE A 59 -17.76 26.00 11.71
N VAL A 60 -16.52 26.45 11.92
CA VAL A 60 -16.19 27.90 12.04
C VAL A 60 -15.71 28.47 10.71
N TYR A 61 -14.87 27.73 9.97
CA TYR A 61 -14.27 28.16 8.70
C TYR A 61 -14.52 27.18 7.54
N PRO A 62 -15.78 26.73 7.30
CA PRO A 62 -16.06 25.67 6.33
C PRO A 62 -15.75 26.04 4.88
N ALA A 63 -15.93 27.31 4.51
CA ALA A 63 -15.74 27.83 3.15
C ALA A 63 -14.29 28.25 2.85
N GLU A 64 -13.44 28.37 3.88
CA GLU A 64 -12.06 28.75 3.67
C GLU A 64 -11.31 27.67 2.87
N PRO A 65 -10.42 28.07 1.95
CA PRO A 65 -9.57 27.13 1.23
C PRO A 65 -8.64 26.38 2.20
N MET A 66 -7.75 25.55 1.68
CA MET A 66 -6.75 24.86 2.49
C MET A 66 -5.89 25.86 3.26
N LEU A 67 -6.00 25.83 4.60
CA LEU A 67 -5.07 26.54 5.47
C LEU A 67 -3.73 25.86 5.36
N GLN A 68 -2.67 26.57 5.03
CA GLN A 68 -1.37 25.93 4.82
C GLN A 68 -0.21 26.77 5.33
N TRP A 69 0.79 26.06 5.82
CA TRP A 69 2.11 26.55 6.09
C TRP A 69 3.10 25.86 5.16
N LYS A 70 3.97 26.63 4.51
CA LYS A 70 4.95 26.14 3.54
C LYS A 70 6.27 26.88 3.69
N PHE A 71 7.37 26.18 3.46
CA PHE A 71 8.70 26.76 3.44
C PHE A 71 9.53 26.13 2.31
N ASP A 72 10.47 26.88 1.80
CA ASP A 72 11.39 26.40 0.77
C ASP A 72 12.44 25.50 1.43
N TRP A 73 12.49 24.24 0.98
CA TRP A 73 13.44 23.25 1.51
C TRP A 73 14.77 23.35 0.78
N PHE A 74 14.76 23.27 -0.55
CA PHE A 74 15.93 23.50 -1.38
C PHE A 74 15.51 23.93 -2.80
N SER A 75 16.44 24.58 -3.52
CA SER A 75 16.19 25.04 -4.89
C SER A 75 16.85 24.08 -5.89
N LEU A 76 16.13 23.77 -6.97
CA LEU A 76 16.58 22.97 -8.10
C LEU A 76 16.49 23.84 -9.35
N GLY A 77 17.60 24.46 -9.76
CA GLY A 77 17.59 25.47 -10.81
C GLY A 77 16.71 26.68 -10.41
N ASN A 78 15.72 26.99 -11.23
CA ASN A 78 14.78 28.09 -10.98
C ASN A 78 13.56 27.69 -10.15
N SER A 79 13.39 26.40 -9.81
CA SER A 79 12.26 25.90 -9.04
C SER A 79 12.65 25.64 -7.59
N ALA A 80 11.87 26.18 -6.64
CA ALA A 80 12.02 25.88 -5.21
C ALA A 80 11.14 24.67 -4.85
N ILE A 81 11.76 23.64 -4.28
CA ILE A 81 11.03 22.52 -3.70
C ILE A 81 10.59 22.90 -2.29
N LYS A 82 9.28 22.88 -2.10
CA LYS A 82 8.63 23.31 -0.85
C LYS A 82 8.17 22.10 -0.05
N LEU A 83 8.29 22.18 1.27
CA LEU A 83 7.60 21.31 2.22
C LEU A 83 6.59 22.12 3.02
N GLY A 84 5.58 21.43 3.55
CA GLY A 84 4.59 22.10 4.37
C GLY A 84 3.48 21.19 4.85
N ILE A 85 2.56 21.79 5.60
CA ILE A 85 1.33 21.13 6.07
C ILE A 85 0.12 21.94 5.60
N GLY A 86 -0.99 21.23 5.35
CA GLY A 86 -2.23 21.82 4.92
C GLY A 86 -3.43 21.21 5.65
N VAL A 87 -4.43 22.03 5.92
CA VAL A 87 -5.68 21.63 6.58
C VAL A 87 -6.86 22.16 5.79
N ASP A 88 -7.57 21.28 5.11
CA ASP A 88 -8.87 21.51 4.53
C ASP A 88 -9.93 20.61 5.18
N ASN A 89 -11.13 20.55 4.63
CA ASN A 89 -12.23 19.75 5.19
C ASN A 89 -11.91 18.24 5.15
N LEU A 90 -11.26 17.73 4.09
CA LEU A 90 -10.84 16.33 3.99
C LEU A 90 -9.81 16.01 5.07
N THR A 91 -8.78 16.84 5.19
CA THR A 91 -7.73 16.71 6.21
C THR A 91 -8.36 16.70 7.61
N ALA A 92 -9.25 17.65 7.90
CA ALA A 92 -9.90 17.78 9.21
C ALA A 92 -10.67 16.50 9.61
N ILE A 93 -11.40 15.90 8.68
CA ILE A 93 -12.11 14.64 8.91
C ILE A 93 -11.14 13.47 9.10
N MET A 94 -10.13 13.36 8.24
CA MET A 94 -9.15 12.28 8.34
C MET A 94 -8.31 12.35 9.61
N LEU A 95 -8.03 13.54 10.15
CA LEU A 95 -7.38 13.69 11.45
C LEU A 95 -8.20 13.02 12.56
N ILE A 96 -9.52 13.22 12.60
CA ILE A 96 -10.40 12.55 13.58
C ILE A 96 -10.38 11.04 13.36
N VAL A 97 -10.54 10.59 12.11
CA VAL A 97 -10.60 9.15 11.77
C VAL A 97 -9.33 8.44 12.22
N VAL A 98 -8.16 8.96 11.82
CA VAL A 98 -6.87 8.34 12.14
C VAL A 98 -6.60 8.39 13.65
N CYS A 99 -6.78 9.54 14.30
CA CYS A 99 -6.44 9.70 15.71
C CYS A 99 -7.36 8.90 16.63
N LEU A 100 -8.68 8.87 16.36
CA LEU A 100 -9.63 8.15 17.21
C LEU A 100 -9.40 6.63 17.11
N ILE A 101 -9.29 6.08 15.90
CA ILE A 101 -9.05 4.65 15.74
C ILE A 101 -7.70 4.26 16.33
N SER A 102 -6.64 5.05 16.09
CA SER A 102 -5.32 4.79 16.66
C SER A 102 -5.34 4.79 18.19
N THR A 103 -6.06 5.73 18.81
CA THR A 103 -6.22 5.79 20.28
C THR A 103 -6.94 4.55 20.81
N LEU A 104 -8.04 4.14 20.17
CA LEU A 104 -8.80 2.94 20.56
C LEU A 104 -7.99 1.66 20.36
N VAL A 105 -7.21 1.56 19.26
CA VAL A 105 -6.29 0.44 19.03
C VAL A 105 -5.18 0.39 20.07
N HIS A 106 -4.60 1.54 20.46
CA HIS A 106 -3.61 1.58 21.55
C HIS A 106 -4.22 1.09 22.87
N LEU A 107 -5.43 1.53 23.21
CA LEU A 107 -6.12 1.06 24.42
C LEU A 107 -6.39 -0.45 24.36
N PHE A 108 -6.93 -0.97 23.26
CA PHE A 108 -7.16 -2.40 23.04
C PHE A 108 -5.88 -3.22 23.23
N SER A 109 -4.79 -2.73 22.69
CA SER A 109 -3.48 -3.40 22.72
C SER A 109 -2.89 -3.50 24.12
N THR A 110 -3.33 -2.68 25.08
CA THR A 110 -2.83 -2.75 26.47
C THR A 110 -3.11 -4.10 27.15
N GLU A 111 -4.22 -4.74 26.80
CA GLU A 111 -4.55 -6.09 27.27
C GLU A 111 -4.19 -7.16 26.24
N TYR A 112 -4.47 -6.93 24.94
CA TYR A 112 -4.22 -7.92 23.89
C TYR A 112 -2.75 -8.33 23.76
N MET A 113 -1.81 -7.37 23.86
CA MET A 113 -0.35 -7.60 23.76
C MET A 113 0.35 -7.71 25.11
N ARG A 114 -0.42 -7.79 26.21
CA ARG A 114 0.08 -7.67 27.59
C ARG A 114 1.23 -8.63 27.92
N ASP A 115 1.17 -9.84 27.41
CA ASP A 115 2.11 -10.90 27.73
C ASP A 115 3.18 -11.12 26.65
N ASP A 116 3.20 -10.26 25.61
CA ASP A 116 4.22 -10.30 24.58
C ASP A 116 5.56 -9.74 25.09
N LYS A 117 6.64 -10.50 24.85
CA LYS A 117 8.01 -10.14 25.28
C LYS A 117 8.50 -8.82 24.67
N ARG A 118 7.96 -8.40 23.53
CA ARG A 118 8.32 -7.21 22.77
C ARG A 118 7.27 -6.10 22.87
N TYR A 119 6.48 -6.10 23.94
CA TYR A 119 5.43 -5.11 24.21
C TYR A 119 5.87 -3.64 23.96
N PRO A 120 7.02 -3.14 24.48
CA PRO A 120 7.43 -1.76 24.19
C PRO A 120 7.73 -1.50 22.72
N ARG A 121 8.37 -2.45 22.02
CA ARG A 121 8.65 -2.36 20.60
C ARG A 121 7.37 -2.25 19.76
N PHE A 122 6.34 -2.98 20.14
CA PHE A 122 5.03 -2.91 19.50
C PHE A 122 4.46 -1.49 19.54
N TYR A 123 4.45 -0.84 20.69
CA TYR A 123 3.97 0.54 20.84
C TYR A 123 4.83 1.57 20.12
N ALA A 124 6.15 1.37 20.08
CA ALA A 124 7.01 2.21 19.28
C ALA A 124 6.61 2.15 17.79
N TYR A 125 6.46 0.96 17.24
CA TYR A 125 6.08 0.78 15.83
C TYR A 125 4.66 1.33 15.53
N LEU A 126 3.70 1.16 16.44
CA LEU A 126 2.38 1.77 16.30
C LEU A 126 2.48 3.31 16.26
N SER A 127 3.25 3.92 17.16
CA SER A 127 3.43 5.38 17.19
C SER A 127 4.10 5.91 15.92
N LEU A 128 5.12 5.20 15.39
CA LEU A 128 5.75 5.53 14.10
C LEU A 128 4.75 5.45 12.94
N PHE A 129 3.90 4.42 12.95
CA PHE A 129 2.91 4.22 11.91
C PHE A 129 1.85 5.34 11.91
N VAL A 130 1.40 5.77 13.09
CA VAL A 130 0.45 6.89 13.22
C VAL A 130 1.10 8.20 12.77
N PHE A 131 2.35 8.48 13.17
CA PHE A 131 3.10 9.63 12.67
C PHE A 131 3.15 9.65 11.15
N SER A 132 3.47 8.51 10.54
CA SER A 132 3.58 8.39 9.09
C SER A 132 2.23 8.66 8.39
N MET A 133 1.13 8.16 8.94
CA MET A 133 -0.20 8.38 8.38
C MET A 133 -0.66 9.83 8.53
N LEU A 134 -0.42 10.45 9.68
CA LEU A 134 -0.74 11.86 9.89
C LEU A 134 0.05 12.77 8.95
N GLY A 135 1.29 12.39 8.60
CA GLY A 135 2.07 13.11 7.59
C GLY A 135 1.46 13.05 6.19
N ILE A 136 0.87 11.90 5.78
CA ILE A 136 0.10 11.81 4.52
C ILE A 136 -1.11 12.73 4.57
N VAL A 137 -1.86 12.68 5.67
CA VAL A 137 -3.12 13.44 5.82
C VAL A 137 -2.86 14.96 5.80
N LEU A 138 -1.78 15.41 6.43
CA LEU A 138 -1.40 16.83 6.50
C LEU A 138 -0.58 17.32 5.29
N ALA A 139 -0.21 16.46 4.34
CA ALA A 139 0.56 16.86 3.17
C ALA A 139 -0.20 17.86 2.30
N ASN A 140 0.46 18.95 1.91
CA ASN A 140 -0.06 19.96 0.99
C ASN A 140 0.60 19.93 -0.39
N ASN A 141 1.45 18.92 -0.63
CA ASN A 141 2.15 18.73 -1.89
C ASN A 141 2.47 17.23 -2.11
N PHE A 142 2.74 16.86 -3.36
CA PHE A 142 2.98 15.45 -3.72
C PHE A 142 4.29 14.90 -3.16
N LEU A 143 5.35 15.71 -3.01
CA LEU A 143 6.61 15.23 -2.44
C LEU A 143 6.46 14.88 -0.96
N ASN A 144 5.84 15.78 -0.19
CA ASN A 144 5.59 15.54 1.23
C ASN A 144 4.71 14.32 1.43
N MET A 145 3.65 14.19 0.61
CA MET A 145 2.81 12.99 0.60
C MET A 145 3.64 11.73 0.30
N TYR A 146 4.55 11.77 -0.68
CA TYR A 146 5.37 10.62 -1.06
C TYR A 146 6.37 10.22 0.05
N ILE A 147 7.01 11.18 0.72
CA ILE A 147 7.92 10.91 1.85
C ILE A 147 7.18 10.11 2.94
N PHE A 148 6.00 10.58 3.34
CA PHE A 148 5.21 9.88 4.36
C PHE A 148 4.55 8.60 3.84
N TRP A 149 4.28 8.52 2.54
CA TRP A 149 3.81 7.32 1.86
C TRP A 149 4.79 6.16 1.99
N GLU A 150 6.07 6.45 1.79
CA GLU A 150 7.16 5.51 1.97
C GLU A 150 7.33 5.10 3.43
N LEU A 151 7.19 6.07 4.33
CA LEU A 151 7.32 5.82 5.77
C LEU A 151 6.18 4.95 6.30
N VAL A 152 4.95 5.11 5.78
CA VAL A 152 3.83 4.18 6.04
C VAL A 152 4.17 2.78 5.53
N GLY A 153 4.81 2.67 4.37
CA GLY A 153 5.28 1.38 3.83
C GLY A 153 6.25 0.67 4.75
N ILE A 154 7.27 1.37 5.25
CA ILE A 154 8.27 0.82 6.18
C ILE A 154 7.64 0.46 7.53
N SER A 155 6.83 1.35 8.10
CA SER A 155 6.21 1.11 9.40
C SER A 155 5.21 -0.06 9.35
N SER A 156 4.47 -0.23 8.25
CA SER A 156 3.61 -1.39 8.04
C SER A 156 4.41 -2.70 7.89
N TYR A 157 5.54 -2.68 7.18
CA TYR A 157 6.46 -3.81 7.10
C TYR A 157 6.90 -4.29 8.48
N LEU A 158 7.29 -3.36 9.37
CA LEU A 158 7.69 -3.67 10.74
C LEU A 158 6.55 -4.24 11.60
N LEU A 159 5.32 -3.81 11.35
CA LEU A 159 4.13 -4.26 12.09
C LEU A 159 3.58 -5.59 11.57
N ILE A 160 3.55 -5.82 10.26
CA ILE A 160 3.15 -7.11 9.66
C ILE A 160 4.15 -8.19 10.06
N GLY A 161 5.44 -7.90 9.95
CA GLY A 161 6.53 -8.77 10.35
C GLY A 161 6.88 -8.70 11.84
N PHE A 162 5.95 -8.31 12.72
CA PHE A 162 6.25 -8.15 14.16
C PHE A 162 6.75 -9.43 14.80
N TRP A 163 6.18 -10.57 14.41
CA TRP A 163 6.63 -11.92 14.80
C TRP A 163 7.52 -12.55 13.71
N TYR A 164 8.57 -11.85 13.31
CA TYR A 164 9.46 -12.21 12.19
C TYR A 164 10.18 -13.57 12.35
N GLU A 165 10.17 -14.17 13.55
CA GLU A 165 10.66 -15.53 13.75
C GLU A 165 9.78 -16.60 13.08
N LYS A 166 8.53 -16.23 12.75
CA LYS A 166 7.65 -17.06 11.94
C LYS A 166 7.92 -16.77 10.47
N ASP A 167 8.30 -17.79 9.70
CA ASP A 167 8.56 -17.65 8.25
C ASP A 167 7.36 -17.06 7.51
N SER A 168 6.13 -17.42 7.91
CA SER A 168 4.90 -16.88 7.34
C SER A 168 4.82 -15.35 7.51
N ALA A 169 5.09 -14.82 8.70
CA ALA A 169 5.06 -13.39 8.98
C ALA A 169 6.20 -12.64 8.27
N ALA A 170 7.40 -13.21 8.24
CA ALA A 170 8.55 -12.65 7.52
C ALA A 170 8.29 -12.59 6.00
N ASN A 171 7.69 -13.62 5.42
CA ASN A 171 7.34 -13.64 4.00
C ASN A 171 6.16 -12.70 3.68
N ALA A 172 5.14 -12.64 4.54
CA ALA A 172 4.02 -11.72 4.40
C ALA A 172 4.46 -10.26 4.40
N SER A 173 5.37 -9.88 5.32
CA SER A 173 5.89 -8.51 5.37
C SER A 173 6.71 -8.14 4.12
N LYS A 174 7.57 -9.06 3.63
CA LYS A 174 8.31 -8.87 2.37
C LYS A 174 7.37 -8.73 1.17
N LYS A 175 6.35 -9.60 1.05
CA LYS A 175 5.36 -9.54 -0.02
C LYS A 175 4.60 -8.21 0.01
N ALA A 176 4.13 -7.78 1.19
CA ALA A 176 3.44 -6.50 1.38
C ALA A 176 4.34 -5.33 0.95
N PHE A 177 5.60 -5.30 1.36
CA PHE A 177 6.53 -4.24 1.02
C PHE A 177 6.79 -4.18 -0.50
N ILE A 178 7.12 -5.32 -1.14
CA ILE A 178 7.44 -5.38 -2.57
C ILE A 178 6.23 -5.03 -3.43
N ALA A 179 5.04 -5.60 -3.14
CA ALA A 179 3.84 -5.31 -3.90
C ALA A 179 3.46 -3.82 -3.86
N ASN A 180 3.59 -3.19 -2.68
CA ASN A 180 3.37 -1.76 -2.55
C ASN A 180 4.39 -0.93 -3.34
N ARG A 181 5.68 -1.34 -3.37
CA ARG A 181 6.73 -0.66 -4.14
C ARG A 181 6.43 -0.55 -5.63
N VAL A 182 5.77 -1.54 -6.22
CA VAL A 182 5.34 -1.46 -7.63
C VAL A 182 4.38 -0.29 -7.84
N GLY A 183 3.41 -0.12 -6.94
CA GLY A 183 2.49 1.02 -6.96
C GLY A 183 3.20 2.35 -6.68
N ASP A 184 4.09 2.37 -5.68
CA ASP A 184 4.86 3.55 -5.28
C ASP A 184 5.77 4.05 -6.41
N PHE A 185 6.32 3.14 -7.23
CA PHE A 185 7.11 3.49 -8.41
C PHE A 185 6.27 4.22 -9.47
N GLY A 186 5.06 3.73 -9.75
CA GLY A 186 4.14 4.45 -10.63
C GLY A 186 3.75 5.82 -10.08
N PHE A 187 3.49 5.92 -8.78
CA PHE A 187 3.22 7.20 -8.12
C PHE A 187 4.39 8.18 -8.27
N LEU A 188 5.63 7.70 -8.10
CA LEU A 188 6.83 8.52 -8.30
C LEU A 188 6.93 9.03 -9.73
N ILE A 189 6.64 8.20 -10.74
CA ILE A 189 6.61 8.64 -12.14
C ILE A 189 5.58 9.78 -12.31
N GLY A 190 4.38 9.65 -11.76
CA GLY A 190 3.37 10.71 -11.77
C GLY A 190 3.87 12.01 -11.13
N ILE A 191 4.55 11.93 -9.99
CA ILE A 191 5.17 13.08 -9.32
C ILE A 191 6.23 13.74 -10.20
N LEU A 192 7.08 12.94 -10.85
CA LEU A 192 8.10 13.46 -11.77
C LEU A 192 7.46 14.14 -12.99
N ILE A 193 6.40 13.56 -13.56
CA ILE A 193 5.62 14.22 -14.62
C ILE A 193 5.10 15.58 -14.14
N CYS A 194 4.49 15.65 -12.94
CA CYS A 194 4.05 16.92 -12.36
C CYS A 194 5.21 17.94 -12.28
N PHE A 195 6.34 17.53 -11.74
CA PHE A 195 7.49 18.43 -11.55
C PHE A 195 8.06 18.95 -12.87
N PHE A 196 8.30 18.07 -13.84
CA PHE A 196 8.86 18.47 -15.14
C PHE A 196 7.86 19.25 -15.99
N THR A 197 6.56 19.04 -15.80
CA THR A 197 5.52 19.73 -16.56
C THR A 197 5.22 21.11 -15.98
N PHE A 198 5.02 21.20 -14.65
CA PHE A 198 4.53 22.38 -13.99
C PHE A 198 5.58 23.14 -13.17
N GLY A 199 6.79 22.59 -12.99
CA GLY A 199 7.87 23.20 -12.19
C GLY A 199 7.58 23.27 -10.70
N THR A 200 6.49 22.66 -10.22
CA THR A 200 6.02 22.68 -8.84
C THR A 200 5.42 21.33 -8.45
N LEU A 201 5.38 21.03 -7.14
CA LEU A 201 4.71 19.85 -6.59
C LEU A 201 3.57 20.22 -5.63
N MET A 202 3.30 21.53 -5.44
CA MET A 202 2.21 22.02 -4.61
C MET A 202 0.87 21.77 -5.31
N TYR A 203 -0.13 21.27 -4.57
CA TYR A 203 -1.45 20.95 -5.14
C TYR A 203 -2.11 22.19 -5.76
N ASP A 204 -2.15 23.30 -5.01
CA ASP A 204 -2.82 24.53 -5.46
C ASP A 204 -2.19 25.08 -6.73
N ASP A 205 -0.85 25.07 -6.82
CA ASP A 205 -0.13 25.57 -7.98
C ASP A 205 -0.41 24.71 -9.23
N ILE A 206 -0.42 23.38 -9.09
CA ILE A 206 -0.71 22.44 -10.17
C ILE A 206 -2.15 22.60 -10.65
N TYR A 207 -3.11 22.67 -9.72
CA TYR A 207 -4.52 22.81 -10.06
C TYR A 207 -4.79 24.16 -10.77
N ALA A 208 -4.15 25.22 -10.30
CA ALA A 208 -4.26 26.53 -10.93
C ALA A 208 -3.70 26.55 -12.36
N GLN A 209 -2.54 25.91 -12.60
CA GLN A 209 -1.92 25.85 -13.93
C GLN A 209 -2.77 25.06 -14.92
N ILE A 210 -3.31 23.91 -14.51
CA ILE A 210 -4.21 23.11 -15.35
C ILE A 210 -5.48 23.88 -15.65
N GLY A 211 -6.10 24.52 -14.65
CA GLY A 211 -7.34 25.29 -14.81
C GLY A 211 -7.18 26.54 -15.70
N LEU A 212 -5.98 27.10 -15.78
CA LEU A 212 -5.66 28.22 -16.70
C LEU A 212 -5.35 27.74 -18.13
N GLY A 213 -5.35 26.42 -18.38
CA GLY A 213 -4.97 25.85 -19.68
C GLY A 213 -3.48 25.95 -19.97
N ASN A 214 -2.63 26.19 -18.96
CA ASN A 214 -1.17 26.24 -19.09
C ASN A 214 -0.59 24.83 -19.19
N LEU A 215 -1.07 24.07 -20.18
CA LEU A 215 -0.57 22.72 -20.46
C LEU A 215 0.53 22.85 -21.50
N PRO A 216 1.75 22.36 -21.24
CA PRO A 216 2.89 22.44 -22.17
C PRO A 216 2.77 21.47 -23.36
N PHE A 217 1.64 20.77 -23.49
CA PHE A 217 1.34 19.78 -24.54
C PHE A 217 -0.14 19.86 -24.91
N ASP A 218 -0.43 19.68 -26.18
CA ASP A 218 -1.79 19.71 -26.75
C ASP A 218 -2.54 18.38 -26.63
N SER A 219 -2.22 17.54 -25.65
CA SER A 219 -2.72 16.17 -25.63
C SER A 219 -3.31 15.80 -24.27
N GLY A 220 -4.61 15.49 -24.24
CA GLY A 220 -5.28 14.85 -23.10
C GLY A 220 -4.63 13.53 -22.67
N THR A 221 -3.88 12.89 -23.57
CA THR A 221 -3.14 11.65 -23.26
C THR A 221 -2.15 11.84 -22.11
N VAL A 222 -1.46 12.98 -22.05
CA VAL A 222 -0.48 13.22 -20.95
C VAL A 222 -1.19 13.43 -19.63
N LEU A 223 -2.33 14.12 -19.60
CA LEU A 223 -3.15 14.24 -18.39
C LEU A 223 -3.68 12.88 -17.95
N THR A 224 -4.12 12.04 -18.87
CA THR A 224 -4.56 10.68 -18.59
C THR A 224 -3.43 9.83 -18.00
N VAL A 225 -2.24 9.84 -18.62
CA VAL A 225 -1.06 9.14 -18.11
C VAL A 225 -0.64 9.65 -16.74
N LEU A 226 -0.61 10.97 -16.55
CA LEU A 226 -0.35 11.59 -15.26
C LEU A 226 -1.31 11.10 -14.19
N GLY A 227 -2.62 11.16 -14.46
CA GLY A 227 -3.66 10.72 -13.54
C GLY A 227 -3.54 9.24 -13.17
N ILE A 228 -3.32 8.36 -14.16
CA ILE A 228 -3.11 6.92 -13.94
C ILE A 228 -1.83 6.67 -13.13
N CYS A 229 -0.72 7.34 -13.46
CA CYS A 229 0.54 7.19 -12.72
C CYS A 229 0.40 7.61 -11.24
N LEU A 230 -0.24 8.74 -10.97
CA LEU A 230 -0.53 9.14 -9.59
C LEU A 230 -1.44 8.13 -8.87
N PHE A 231 -2.45 7.61 -9.56
CA PHE A 231 -3.37 6.62 -9.03
C PHE A 231 -2.69 5.25 -8.77
N MET A 232 -1.58 4.91 -9.43
CA MET A 232 -0.85 3.67 -9.14
C MET A 232 -0.41 3.56 -7.68
N GLY A 233 -0.09 4.67 -7.01
CA GLY A 233 0.13 4.69 -5.57
C GLY A 233 -1.08 4.14 -4.80
N ALA A 234 -2.29 4.54 -5.19
CA ALA A 234 -3.53 4.03 -4.59
C ALA A 234 -3.75 2.55 -4.89
N ILE A 235 -3.41 2.07 -6.10
CA ILE A 235 -3.48 0.64 -6.44
C ILE A 235 -2.64 -0.19 -5.48
N GLY A 236 -1.43 0.26 -5.13
CA GLY A 236 -0.55 -0.41 -4.16
C GLY A 236 -1.13 -0.39 -2.75
N LYS A 237 -1.27 0.78 -2.13
CA LYS A 237 -1.64 0.93 -0.71
C LYS A 237 -3.07 0.50 -0.41
N SER A 238 -4.03 0.79 -1.29
CA SER A 238 -5.43 0.35 -1.12
C SER A 238 -5.71 -1.04 -1.66
N ALA A 239 -4.68 -1.82 -1.95
CA ALA A 239 -4.80 -3.20 -2.40
C ALA A 239 -5.82 -3.37 -3.53
N GLN A 240 -5.75 -2.52 -4.56
CA GLN A 240 -6.57 -2.64 -5.74
C GLN A 240 -6.00 -3.68 -6.70
N PHE A 241 -6.86 -4.28 -7.51
CA PHE A 241 -6.42 -5.18 -8.58
C PHE A 241 -5.44 -4.43 -9.53
N PRO A 242 -4.31 -5.03 -9.92
CA PRO A 242 -3.85 -6.38 -9.61
C PRO A 242 -3.02 -6.52 -8.31
N LEU A 243 -2.64 -5.45 -7.63
CA LEU A 243 -1.71 -5.46 -6.48
C LEU A 243 -2.37 -5.83 -5.12
N HIS A 244 -3.54 -6.43 -5.10
CA HIS A 244 -4.30 -6.74 -3.87
C HIS A 244 -3.76 -7.92 -3.05
N VAL A 245 -2.89 -8.74 -3.60
CA VAL A 245 -2.47 -10.05 -3.06
C VAL A 245 -1.72 -10.00 -1.73
N TRP A 246 -1.18 -8.84 -1.36
CA TRP A 246 -0.44 -8.68 -0.11
C TRP A 246 -1.33 -8.53 1.13
N LEU A 247 -2.55 -7.98 0.95
CA LEU A 247 -3.38 -7.58 2.09
C LEU A 247 -3.91 -8.76 2.91
N PRO A 248 -4.36 -9.89 2.30
CA PRO A 248 -4.76 -11.07 3.06
C PRO A 248 -3.61 -11.74 3.81
N ASP A 249 -2.38 -11.66 3.30
CA ASP A 249 -1.20 -12.23 3.96
C ASP A 249 -0.73 -11.34 5.12
N ALA A 250 -1.02 -10.03 5.07
CA ALA A 250 -0.76 -9.12 6.20
C ALA A 250 -1.49 -9.50 7.49
N MET A 251 -2.43 -10.46 7.43
CA MET A 251 -3.12 -11.04 8.60
C MET A 251 -2.19 -11.83 9.53
N GLU A 252 -0.96 -12.13 9.14
CA GLU A 252 0.07 -12.73 10.00
C GLU A 252 0.50 -11.81 11.15
N GLY A 253 0.32 -10.49 11.00
CA GLY A 253 0.56 -9.52 12.06
C GLY A 253 -0.45 -9.60 13.21
N PRO A 254 -0.14 -8.99 14.38
CA PRO A 254 -1.06 -8.90 15.51
C PRO A 254 -2.41 -8.27 15.10
N THR A 255 -3.53 -8.77 15.65
CA THR A 255 -4.87 -8.31 15.24
C THR A 255 -5.11 -6.80 15.43
N PRO A 256 -4.60 -6.11 16.48
CA PRO A 256 -4.70 -4.65 16.56
C PRO A 256 -4.05 -3.92 15.39
N VAL A 257 -2.95 -4.47 14.85
CA VAL A 257 -2.30 -3.94 13.63
C VAL A 257 -3.22 -4.11 12.42
N SER A 258 -3.86 -5.29 12.29
CA SER A 258 -4.82 -5.52 11.22
C SER A 258 -5.98 -4.52 11.29
N ALA A 259 -6.53 -4.26 12.49
CA ALA A 259 -7.57 -3.25 12.67
C ALA A 259 -7.11 -1.85 12.20
N LEU A 260 -5.89 -1.44 12.54
CA LEU A 260 -5.35 -0.14 12.18
C LEU A 260 -5.09 -0.02 10.68
N ILE A 261 -4.38 -1.00 10.08
CA ILE A 261 -4.04 -1.02 8.64
C ILE A 261 -5.31 -0.98 7.77
N HIS A 262 -6.32 -1.79 8.12
CA HIS A 262 -7.51 -2.03 7.28
C HIS A 262 -8.63 -1.01 7.44
N ALA A 263 -8.63 -0.22 8.53
CA ALA A 263 -9.74 0.69 8.80
C ALA A 263 -9.45 2.13 8.40
N ALA A 264 -8.36 2.73 8.92
CA ALA A 264 -8.22 4.18 8.92
C ALA A 264 -6.87 4.69 8.39
N THR A 265 -5.93 3.79 8.06
CA THR A 265 -4.55 4.22 7.79
C THR A 265 -4.07 3.76 6.41
N MET A 266 -3.18 2.79 6.32
CA MET A 266 -2.48 2.46 5.08
C MET A 266 -3.41 2.27 3.88
N VAL A 267 -4.47 1.47 4.03
CA VAL A 267 -5.39 1.21 2.91
C VAL A 267 -6.31 2.41 2.62
N ALA A 268 -6.58 3.25 3.61
CA ALA A 268 -7.32 4.49 3.46
C ALA A 268 -6.51 5.57 2.73
N ALA A 269 -5.16 5.52 2.82
CA ALA A 269 -4.28 6.49 2.16
C ALA A 269 -4.45 6.52 0.64
N GLY A 270 -4.66 5.36 -0.02
CA GLY A 270 -4.87 5.35 -1.47
C GLY A 270 -6.21 5.93 -1.88
N VAL A 271 -7.28 5.70 -1.12
CA VAL A 271 -8.59 6.35 -1.37
C VAL A 271 -8.47 7.86 -1.14
N TYR A 272 -7.77 8.27 -0.08
CA TYR A 272 -7.49 9.68 0.21
C TYR A 272 -6.68 10.34 -0.93
N LEU A 273 -5.64 9.68 -1.43
CA LEU A 273 -4.89 10.14 -2.60
C LEU A 273 -5.80 10.28 -3.82
N THR A 274 -6.63 9.27 -4.11
CA THR A 274 -7.56 9.30 -5.26
C THR A 274 -8.54 10.47 -5.13
N ALA A 275 -9.04 10.73 -3.92
CA ALA A 275 -9.88 11.89 -3.66
C ALA A 275 -9.13 13.23 -3.88
N ARG A 276 -7.84 13.30 -3.52
CA ARG A 276 -7.00 14.49 -3.73
C ARG A 276 -6.72 14.75 -5.19
N ILE A 277 -6.43 13.73 -5.98
CA ILE A 277 -6.10 13.91 -7.41
C ILE A 277 -7.34 14.01 -8.30
N PHE A 278 -8.55 13.79 -7.78
CA PHE A 278 -9.79 13.81 -8.56
C PHE A 278 -9.93 15.06 -9.44
N PRO A 279 -9.63 16.29 -8.98
CA PRO A 279 -9.79 17.50 -9.81
C PRO A 279 -8.96 17.51 -11.09
N ILE A 280 -7.87 16.71 -11.15
CA ILE A 280 -6.95 16.66 -12.30
C ILE A 280 -7.09 15.38 -13.12
N LEU A 281 -8.08 14.53 -12.83
CA LEU A 281 -8.31 13.30 -13.60
C LEU A 281 -9.13 13.60 -14.86
N SER A 282 -8.61 13.20 -16.02
CA SER A 282 -9.35 13.22 -17.28
C SER A 282 -10.47 12.15 -17.28
N ALA A 283 -11.40 12.25 -18.24
CA ALA A 283 -12.47 11.27 -18.44
C ALA A 283 -11.92 9.82 -18.54
N ASP A 284 -10.88 9.59 -19.34
CA ASP A 284 -10.26 8.28 -19.50
C ASP A 284 -9.60 7.78 -18.21
N ALA A 285 -8.96 8.68 -17.45
CA ALA A 285 -8.39 8.33 -16.15
C ALA A 285 -9.48 7.96 -15.14
N LEU A 286 -10.62 8.67 -15.14
CA LEU A 286 -11.77 8.33 -14.30
C LEU A 286 -12.36 6.96 -14.65
N VAL A 287 -12.47 6.63 -15.95
CA VAL A 287 -12.88 5.29 -16.40
C VAL A 287 -11.92 4.22 -15.86
N PHE A 288 -10.61 4.44 -16.00
CA PHE A 288 -9.61 3.50 -15.48
C PHE A 288 -9.75 3.29 -13.96
N VAL A 289 -9.93 4.37 -13.20
CA VAL A 289 -10.16 4.32 -11.75
C VAL A 289 -11.44 3.54 -11.43
N ALA A 290 -12.55 3.84 -12.12
CA ALA A 290 -13.84 3.19 -11.91
C ALA A 290 -13.81 1.69 -12.18
N TYR A 291 -13.20 1.27 -13.30
CA TYR A 291 -13.03 -0.16 -13.63
C TYR A 291 -12.12 -0.88 -12.64
N THR A 292 -10.99 -0.26 -12.27
CA THR A 292 -10.09 -0.83 -11.26
C THR A 292 -10.82 -1.10 -9.95
N GLY A 293 -11.62 -0.11 -9.49
CA GLY A 293 -12.46 -0.27 -8.29
C GLY A 293 -13.52 -1.35 -8.44
N ALA A 294 -14.24 -1.39 -9.56
CA ALA A 294 -15.31 -2.36 -9.83
C ALA A 294 -14.78 -3.80 -9.89
N ILE A 295 -13.67 -4.04 -10.62
CA ILE A 295 -13.00 -5.34 -10.68
C ILE A 295 -12.54 -5.77 -9.30
N THR A 296 -11.92 -4.86 -8.54
CA THR A 296 -11.45 -5.13 -7.19
C THR A 296 -12.59 -5.51 -6.25
N ALA A 297 -13.69 -4.74 -6.27
CA ALA A 297 -14.87 -4.99 -5.43
C ALA A 297 -15.48 -6.36 -5.69
N PHE A 298 -15.67 -6.70 -6.96
CA PHE A 298 -16.23 -7.98 -7.39
C PHE A 298 -15.32 -9.15 -7.06
N LEU A 299 -14.06 -9.09 -7.47
CA LEU A 299 -13.09 -10.18 -7.29
C LEU A 299 -12.88 -10.52 -5.80
N ALA A 300 -12.66 -9.50 -4.96
CA ALA A 300 -12.46 -9.72 -3.53
C ALA A 300 -13.72 -10.29 -2.85
N ALA A 301 -14.91 -9.85 -3.24
CA ALA A 301 -16.17 -10.38 -2.70
C ALA A 301 -16.36 -11.87 -3.06
N THR A 302 -16.01 -12.29 -4.28
CA THR A 302 -16.08 -13.73 -4.67
C THR A 302 -15.16 -14.58 -3.79
N ILE A 303 -13.95 -14.12 -3.49
CA ILE A 303 -12.99 -14.85 -2.66
C ILE A 303 -13.46 -14.93 -1.20
N ALA A 304 -14.01 -13.84 -0.66
CA ALA A 304 -14.48 -13.77 0.73
C ALA A 304 -15.53 -14.84 1.07
N ILE A 305 -16.36 -15.24 0.10
CA ILE A 305 -17.43 -16.26 0.29
C ILE A 305 -16.86 -17.60 0.76
N THR A 306 -15.69 -18.01 0.26
CA THR A 306 -15.13 -19.35 0.45
C THR A 306 -14.09 -19.43 1.56
N GLN A 307 -13.56 -18.29 2.04
CA GLN A 307 -12.56 -18.29 3.11
C GLN A 307 -13.12 -18.76 4.45
N ASN A 308 -12.30 -19.48 5.22
CA ASN A 308 -12.65 -20.02 6.53
C ASN A 308 -11.87 -19.38 7.70
N ASP A 309 -10.85 -18.59 7.39
CA ASP A 309 -10.11 -17.80 8.39
C ASP A 309 -10.84 -16.49 8.66
N PHE A 310 -11.14 -16.21 9.94
CA PHE A 310 -11.90 -15.03 10.38
C PHE A 310 -11.26 -13.73 9.87
N LYS A 311 -9.93 -13.58 10.04
CA LYS A 311 -9.21 -12.38 9.60
C LYS A 311 -9.13 -12.29 8.07
N LYS A 312 -8.97 -13.42 7.36
CA LYS A 312 -8.91 -13.41 5.88
C LYS A 312 -10.26 -13.04 5.27
N VAL A 313 -11.39 -13.50 5.82
CA VAL A 313 -12.74 -13.03 5.37
C VAL A 313 -12.82 -11.51 5.51
N LEU A 314 -12.40 -10.95 6.65
CA LEU A 314 -12.42 -9.51 6.89
C LEU A 314 -11.42 -8.77 5.99
N ALA A 315 -10.27 -9.35 5.66
CA ALA A 315 -9.30 -8.77 4.73
C ALA A 315 -9.87 -8.65 3.31
N TYR A 316 -10.44 -9.72 2.76
CA TYR A 316 -11.10 -9.67 1.45
C TYR A 316 -12.32 -8.74 1.44
N SER A 317 -13.05 -8.68 2.55
CA SER A 317 -14.14 -7.71 2.67
C SER A 317 -13.61 -6.26 2.71
N THR A 318 -12.40 -6.01 3.23
CA THR A 318 -11.75 -4.69 3.15
C THR A 318 -11.38 -4.36 1.71
N ILE A 319 -10.72 -5.27 0.98
CA ILE A 319 -10.37 -5.08 -0.43
C ILE A 319 -11.63 -4.74 -1.26
N SER A 320 -12.72 -5.49 -1.03
CA SER A 320 -13.99 -5.25 -1.70
C SER A 320 -14.55 -3.85 -1.41
N GLN A 321 -14.55 -3.40 -0.14
CA GLN A 321 -15.07 -2.07 0.20
C GLN A 321 -14.17 -0.93 -0.30
N LEU A 322 -12.85 -1.11 -0.30
CA LEU A 322 -11.93 -0.16 -0.94
C LEU A 322 -12.18 -0.06 -2.45
N GLY A 323 -12.47 -1.20 -3.10
CA GLY A 323 -12.93 -1.22 -4.49
C GLY A 323 -14.20 -0.38 -4.70
N TYR A 324 -15.18 -0.45 -3.77
CA TYR A 324 -16.37 0.40 -3.79
C TYR A 324 -16.05 1.89 -3.74
N MET A 325 -15.15 2.30 -2.84
CA MET A 325 -14.76 3.70 -2.69
C MET A 325 -14.10 4.23 -3.96
N ILE A 326 -13.14 3.46 -4.49
CA ILE A 326 -12.43 3.81 -5.72
C ILE A 326 -13.38 3.82 -6.92
N MET A 327 -14.27 2.82 -7.04
CA MET A 327 -15.31 2.77 -8.06
C MET A 327 -16.24 3.99 -8.00
N GLY A 328 -16.67 4.38 -6.79
CA GLY A 328 -17.52 5.55 -6.58
C GLY A 328 -16.83 6.85 -6.97
N ILE A 329 -15.56 7.04 -6.56
CA ILE A 329 -14.77 8.23 -6.94
C ILE A 329 -14.58 8.27 -8.46
N GLY A 330 -14.19 7.17 -9.10
CA GLY A 330 -13.98 7.07 -10.54
C GLY A 330 -15.27 7.29 -11.36
N ALA A 331 -16.42 6.89 -10.83
CA ALA A 331 -17.73 7.13 -11.43
C ALA A 331 -18.28 8.54 -11.18
N GLY A 332 -17.53 9.45 -10.53
CA GLY A 332 -17.96 10.82 -10.24
C GLY A 332 -18.69 11.03 -8.90
N ALA A 333 -19.05 9.96 -8.19
CA ALA A 333 -19.67 10.04 -6.86
C ALA A 333 -18.60 10.25 -5.76
N TRP A 334 -17.77 11.26 -5.93
CA TRP A 334 -16.57 11.51 -5.14
C TRP A 334 -16.87 11.71 -3.64
N SER A 335 -17.82 12.57 -3.30
CA SER A 335 -18.21 12.85 -1.92
C SER A 335 -18.70 11.59 -1.19
N LEU A 336 -19.43 10.73 -1.89
CA LEU A 336 -19.98 9.49 -1.36
C LEU A 336 -18.89 8.40 -1.22
N GLY A 337 -17.93 8.34 -2.17
CA GLY A 337 -16.75 7.49 -2.06
C GLY A 337 -15.91 7.82 -0.83
N PHE A 338 -15.67 9.12 -0.59
CA PHE A 338 -14.97 9.59 0.61
C PHE A 338 -15.82 9.42 1.89
N PHE A 339 -17.12 9.64 1.82
CA PHE A 339 -18.02 9.36 2.94
C PHE A 339 -17.99 7.88 3.34
N HIS A 340 -17.95 6.99 2.36
CA HIS A 340 -17.83 5.56 2.64
C HIS A 340 -16.47 5.20 3.28
N LEU A 341 -15.40 5.91 2.97
CA LEU A 341 -14.12 5.76 3.66
C LEU A 341 -14.27 6.02 5.16
N VAL A 342 -14.97 7.10 5.53
CA VAL A 342 -15.16 7.48 6.94
C VAL A 342 -16.04 6.47 7.69
N THR A 343 -17.20 6.12 7.13
CA THR A 343 -18.10 5.14 7.75
C THR A 343 -17.46 3.76 7.84
N HIS A 344 -16.75 3.35 6.78
CA HIS A 344 -15.98 2.10 6.73
C HIS A 344 -14.94 2.03 7.84
N ALA A 345 -14.24 3.13 8.12
CA ALA A 345 -13.20 3.16 9.14
C ALA A 345 -13.73 2.69 10.50
N TRP A 346 -14.95 3.11 10.90
CA TRP A 346 -15.55 2.73 12.17
C TRP A 346 -15.98 1.27 12.21
N PHE A 347 -16.85 0.85 11.30
CA PHE A 347 -17.34 -0.52 11.33
C PHE A 347 -16.24 -1.55 11.01
N LYS A 348 -15.23 -1.20 10.23
CA LYS A 348 -14.13 -2.11 9.92
C LYS A 348 -13.17 -2.26 11.09
N ALA A 349 -12.80 -1.16 11.75
CA ALA A 349 -12.04 -1.24 13.00
C ALA A 349 -12.78 -2.08 14.05
N CYS A 350 -14.08 -1.87 14.19
CA CYS A 350 -14.91 -2.67 15.08
C CYS A 350 -14.87 -4.16 14.73
N LEU A 351 -15.05 -4.54 13.46
CA LEU A 351 -15.02 -5.93 12.99
C LEU A 351 -13.67 -6.60 13.27
N PHE A 352 -12.56 -5.92 13.00
CA PHE A 352 -11.22 -6.49 13.27
C PHE A 352 -10.90 -6.57 14.76
N LEU A 353 -11.23 -5.55 15.55
CA LEU A 353 -11.03 -5.61 16.99
C LEU A 353 -11.94 -6.66 17.63
N THR A 354 -13.14 -6.86 17.13
CA THR A 354 -14.04 -7.94 17.56
C THR A 354 -13.46 -9.31 17.21
N ALA A 355 -12.93 -9.49 16.00
CA ALA A 355 -12.19 -10.70 15.64
C ALA A 355 -11.02 -10.93 16.59
N GLY A 356 -10.28 -9.87 16.95
CA GLY A 356 -9.23 -9.92 17.96
C GLY A 356 -9.74 -10.33 19.35
N SER A 357 -10.89 -9.81 19.76
CA SER A 357 -11.55 -10.20 21.01
C SER A 357 -11.88 -11.70 21.04
N VAL A 358 -12.44 -12.24 19.95
CA VAL A 358 -12.76 -13.67 19.83
C VAL A 358 -11.48 -14.51 19.85
N ILE A 359 -10.49 -14.17 19.03
CA ILE A 359 -9.22 -14.91 18.95
C ILE A 359 -8.49 -14.90 20.28
N HIS A 360 -8.50 -13.77 21.00
CA HIS A 360 -7.90 -13.67 22.33
C HIS A 360 -8.60 -14.57 23.36
N ALA A 361 -9.93 -14.58 23.38
CA ALA A 361 -10.70 -15.46 24.25
C ALA A 361 -10.47 -16.94 23.93
N MET A 362 -10.40 -17.31 22.64
CA MET A 362 -10.06 -18.67 22.21
C MET A 362 -8.64 -19.06 22.65
N HIS A 363 -7.65 -18.17 22.51
CA HIS A 363 -6.28 -18.43 23.00
C HIS A 363 -6.22 -18.67 24.51
N ILE A 364 -6.92 -17.86 25.30
CA ILE A 364 -7.00 -18.06 26.75
C ILE A 364 -7.58 -19.45 27.07
N SER A 365 -8.69 -19.83 26.41
CA SER A 365 -9.32 -21.14 26.60
C SER A 365 -8.41 -22.30 26.17
N MET A 366 -7.67 -22.15 25.06
CA MET A 366 -6.67 -23.12 24.61
C MET A 366 -5.55 -23.33 25.64
N HIS A 367 -5.07 -22.23 26.21
CA HIS A 367 -4.02 -22.30 27.22
C HIS A 367 -4.50 -23.02 28.50
N HIS A 368 -5.74 -22.75 28.93
CA HIS A 368 -6.33 -23.46 30.06
C HIS A 368 -6.56 -24.96 29.80
N ALA A 369 -6.89 -25.33 28.56
CA ALA A 369 -7.12 -26.72 28.15
C ALA A 369 -5.81 -27.45 27.72
N ASN A 370 -4.64 -26.82 27.79
CA ASN A 370 -3.37 -27.33 27.26
C ASN A 370 -3.45 -27.81 25.79
N ASN A 371 -4.31 -27.21 25.00
CA ASN A 371 -4.48 -27.53 23.59
C ASN A 371 -3.72 -26.50 22.74
N HIS A 372 -2.69 -26.92 22.01
CA HIS A 372 -1.85 -26.07 21.16
C HIS A 372 -1.99 -26.40 19.67
N THR A 373 -2.91 -27.30 19.29
CA THR A 373 -3.06 -27.77 17.91
C THR A 373 -4.20 -27.11 17.15
N LEU A 374 -5.18 -26.55 17.87
CA LEU A 374 -6.36 -25.91 17.27
C LEU A 374 -6.00 -24.53 16.72
N ASP A 375 -6.46 -24.22 15.52
CA ASP A 375 -6.35 -22.85 14.97
C ASP A 375 -7.47 -21.96 15.50
N PRO A 376 -7.17 -20.93 16.32
CA PRO A 376 -8.16 -20.02 16.89
C PRO A 376 -8.74 -19.02 15.88
N GLN A 377 -8.21 -18.96 14.65
CA GLN A 377 -8.70 -18.10 13.58
C GLN A 377 -9.70 -18.81 12.65
N ASP A 378 -9.73 -20.13 12.65
CA ASP A 378 -10.65 -20.90 11.82
C ASP A 378 -12.07 -20.86 12.39
N ILE A 379 -12.98 -20.25 11.63
CA ILE A 379 -14.39 -20.10 12.03
C ILE A 379 -15.12 -21.44 12.23
N ARG A 380 -14.61 -22.53 11.64
CA ARG A 380 -15.15 -23.88 11.78
C ARG A 380 -14.95 -24.45 13.19
N ASN A 381 -13.97 -23.93 13.93
CA ASN A 381 -13.67 -24.28 15.31
C ASN A 381 -14.51 -23.50 16.34
N MET A 382 -15.28 -22.51 15.90
CA MET A 382 -16.10 -21.62 16.72
C MET A 382 -17.55 -22.12 16.82
N GLY A 383 -18.46 -21.28 17.24
CA GLY A 383 -19.90 -21.50 17.36
C GLY A 383 -20.39 -21.21 18.75
N GLY A 384 -21.65 -20.76 18.87
CA GLY A 384 -22.32 -20.52 20.17
C GLY A 384 -21.80 -19.31 20.97
N LEU A 385 -20.78 -18.57 20.46
CA LEU A 385 -20.09 -17.49 21.17
C LEU A 385 -21.01 -16.34 21.60
N ARG A 386 -22.18 -16.17 20.98
CA ARG A 386 -23.15 -15.13 21.36
C ARG A 386 -23.61 -15.21 22.82
N LYS A 387 -23.57 -16.42 23.43
CA LYS A 387 -24.01 -16.64 24.83
C LYS A 387 -22.91 -16.28 25.83
N THR A 388 -21.66 -16.55 25.46
CA THR A 388 -20.48 -16.38 26.33
C THR A 388 -19.77 -15.04 26.14
N MET A 389 -19.94 -14.40 24.94
CA MET A 389 -19.36 -13.13 24.57
C MET A 389 -20.42 -12.18 23.98
N PRO A 390 -21.44 -11.77 24.76
CA PRO A 390 -22.59 -11.02 24.26
C PRO A 390 -22.26 -9.63 23.77
N ILE A 391 -21.34 -8.88 24.42
CA ILE A 391 -20.97 -7.53 23.99
C ILE A 391 -20.15 -7.62 22.67
N THR A 392 -19.18 -8.53 22.60
CA THR A 392 -18.43 -8.83 21.39
C THR A 392 -19.37 -9.22 20.24
N TYR A 393 -20.38 -10.04 20.48
CA TYR A 393 -21.37 -10.42 19.46
C TYR A 393 -22.22 -9.23 18.97
N ILE A 394 -22.76 -8.41 19.88
CA ILE A 394 -23.63 -7.29 19.52
C ILE A 394 -22.85 -6.26 18.70
N THR A 395 -21.64 -5.92 19.11
CA THR A 395 -20.79 -4.96 18.37
C THR A 395 -20.38 -5.49 17.01
N PHE A 396 -20.12 -6.80 16.90
CA PHE A 396 -19.87 -7.44 15.60
C PHE A 396 -21.11 -7.40 14.70
N LEU A 397 -22.29 -7.69 15.25
CA LEU A 397 -23.55 -7.68 14.50
C LEU A 397 -23.88 -6.27 13.96
N ILE A 398 -23.74 -5.23 14.79
CA ILE A 398 -23.97 -3.84 14.36
C ILE A 398 -23.05 -3.51 13.18
N SER A 399 -21.77 -3.84 13.28
CA SER A 399 -20.79 -3.58 12.21
C SER A 399 -21.04 -4.46 10.97
N THR A 400 -21.55 -5.68 11.14
CA THR A 400 -21.99 -6.55 10.04
C THR A 400 -23.21 -5.97 9.32
N LEU A 401 -24.18 -5.41 10.03
CA LEU A 401 -25.31 -4.70 9.44
C LEU A 401 -24.84 -3.47 8.66
N ALA A 402 -23.88 -2.71 9.22
CA ALA A 402 -23.34 -1.52 8.57
C ALA A 402 -22.62 -1.85 7.25
N ILE A 403 -21.70 -2.82 7.24
CA ILE A 403 -21.00 -3.19 5.99
C ILE A 403 -21.92 -3.81 4.95
N SER A 404 -23.01 -4.48 5.39
CA SER A 404 -24.02 -5.06 4.50
C SER A 404 -24.96 -4.01 3.89
N GLY A 405 -24.92 -2.76 4.36
CA GLY A 405 -25.79 -1.70 3.86
C GLY A 405 -27.24 -1.85 4.34
N VAL A 406 -27.44 -2.23 5.60
CA VAL A 406 -28.79 -2.32 6.20
C VAL A 406 -29.20 -0.94 6.72
N PRO A 407 -30.47 -0.50 6.52
CA PRO A 407 -30.97 0.76 7.04
C PRO A 407 -30.68 0.97 8.54
N LEU A 408 -30.66 2.20 9.01
CA LEU A 408 -30.29 2.59 10.37
C LEU A 408 -28.80 2.45 10.68
N THR A 409 -27.96 2.21 9.67
CA THR A 409 -26.51 2.17 9.81
C THR A 409 -25.82 3.20 8.94
N SER A 410 -24.61 3.61 9.33
CA SER A 410 -23.81 4.58 8.58
C SER A 410 -23.36 4.02 7.20
N GLY A 411 -23.15 2.71 7.13
CA GLY A 411 -22.77 2.04 5.89
C GLY A 411 -23.86 2.05 4.82
N PHE A 412 -25.14 2.04 5.22
CA PHE A 412 -26.25 2.20 4.30
C PHE A 412 -26.21 3.57 3.63
N LEU A 413 -26.11 4.66 4.41
CA LEU A 413 -26.09 6.03 3.89
C LEU A 413 -25.01 6.27 2.82
N SER A 414 -23.83 5.70 3.03
CA SER A 414 -22.69 5.92 2.13
C SER A 414 -22.70 4.96 0.93
N LYS A 415 -23.02 3.68 1.14
CA LYS A 415 -22.97 2.65 0.08
C LYS A 415 -24.08 2.81 -0.95
N ASP A 416 -25.29 3.13 -0.47
CA ASP A 416 -26.45 3.36 -1.33
C ASP A 416 -26.20 4.51 -2.32
N GLY A 417 -25.64 5.62 -1.84
CA GLY A 417 -25.26 6.73 -2.69
C GLY A 417 -24.17 6.38 -3.72
N ILE A 418 -23.17 5.55 -3.38
CA ILE A 418 -22.20 5.06 -4.36
C ILE A 418 -22.90 4.24 -5.45
N LEU A 419 -23.81 3.36 -5.10
CA LEU A 419 -24.56 2.55 -6.06
C LEU A 419 -25.44 3.41 -6.97
N ALA A 420 -26.09 4.46 -6.43
CA ALA A 420 -26.83 5.42 -7.24
C ALA A 420 -25.90 6.16 -8.23
N GLY A 421 -24.73 6.61 -7.78
CA GLY A 421 -23.73 7.24 -8.65
C GLY A 421 -23.22 6.31 -9.74
N THR A 422 -23.01 5.01 -9.44
CA THR A 422 -22.60 4.05 -10.47
C THR A 422 -23.70 3.76 -11.50
N LEU A 423 -24.98 3.75 -11.10
CA LEU A 423 -26.12 3.65 -12.03
C LEU A 423 -26.20 4.88 -12.94
N ALA A 424 -26.10 6.08 -12.38
CA ALA A 424 -26.07 7.32 -13.15
C ALA A 424 -24.92 7.32 -14.17
N PHE A 425 -23.72 6.89 -13.74
CA PHE A 425 -22.57 6.77 -14.63
C PHE A 425 -22.82 5.72 -15.75
N GLY A 426 -23.40 4.57 -15.41
CA GLY A 426 -23.77 3.53 -16.39
C GLY A 426 -24.77 4.03 -17.44
N ASN A 427 -25.81 4.76 -17.01
CA ASN A 427 -26.82 5.37 -17.88
C ASN A 427 -26.22 6.39 -18.85
N LEU A 428 -25.36 7.29 -18.34
CA LEU A 428 -24.82 8.41 -19.12
C LEU A 428 -23.65 8.02 -20.01
N SER A 429 -22.79 7.08 -19.57
CA SER A 429 -21.57 6.70 -20.28
C SER A 429 -21.65 5.37 -21.00
N GLY A 430 -22.65 4.53 -20.73
CA GLY A 430 -22.77 3.19 -21.28
C GLY A 430 -21.88 2.12 -20.59
N HIS A 431 -21.11 2.46 -19.56
CA HIS A 431 -20.22 1.53 -18.85
C HIS A 431 -20.96 0.66 -17.81
N TRP A 432 -21.87 -0.20 -18.26
CA TRP A 432 -22.75 -1.01 -17.42
C TRP A 432 -22.06 -2.06 -16.54
N PHE A 433 -20.84 -2.46 -16.87
CA PHE A 433 -20.07 -3.38 -16.03
C PHE A 433 -19.89 -2.83 -14.60
N ILE A 434 -19.71 -1.51 -14.45
CA ILE A 434 -19.42 -0.86 -13.16
C ILE A 434 -20.60 -1.04 -12.19
N PRO A 435 -21.84 -0.62 -12.49
CA PRO A 435 -22.97 -0.85 -11.58
C PRO A 435 -23.27 -2.32 -11.37
N ILE A 436 -23.18 -3.18 -12.40
CA ILE A 436 -23.41 -4.62 -12.26
C ILE A 436 -22.43 -5.24 -11.26
N ALA A 437 -21.14 -4.93 -11.37
CA ALA A 437 -20.11 -5.38 -10.43
C ALA A 437 -20.41 -4.85 -9.00
N GLY A 438 -20.81 -3.59 -8.86
CA GLY A 438 -21.20 -2.98 -7.62
C GLY A 438 -22.35 -3.72 -6.91
N PHE A 439 -23.48 -3.88 -7.56
CA PHE A 439 -24.64 -4.56 -7.00
C PHE A 439 -24.38 -6.04 -6.70
N THR A 440 -23.64 -6.73 -7.58
CA THR A 440 -23.25 -8.14 -7.36
C THR A 440 -22.33 -8.27 -6.12
N ALA A 441 -21.36 -7.38 -5.98
CA ALA A 441 -20.50 -7.36 -4.81
C ALA A 441 -21.27 -6.98 -3.53
N ALA A 442 -22.34 -6.16 -3.61
CA ALA A 442 -23.23 -5.87 -2.48
C ALA A 442 -23.94 -7.12 -1.98
N PHE A 443 -24.51 -7.94 -2.91
CA PHE A 443 -25.09 -9.23 -2.57
C PHE A 443 -24.10 -10.15 -1.86
N MET A 444 -22.94 -10.33 -2.45
CA MET A 444 -21.90 -11.19 -1.89
C MET A 444 -21.42 -10.70 -0.51
N THR A 445 -21.30 -9.38 -0.32
CA THR A 445 -20.90 -8.79 0.96
C THR A 445 -21.88 -9.14 2.07
N ALA A 446 -23.16 -8.93 1.86
CA ALA A 446 -24.19 -9.29 2.84
C ALA A 446 -24.17 -10.79 3.14
N PHE A 447 -24.04 -11.64 2.11
CA PHE A 447 -24.00 -13.09 2.27
C PHE A 447 -22.81 -13.57 3.10
N TYR A 448 -21.55 -13.19 2.74
CA TYR A 448 -20.39 -13.72 3.46
C TYR A 448 -20.25 -13.13 4.87
N MET A 449 -20.68 -11.90 5.11
CA MET A 449 -20.66 -11.31 6.45
C MET A 449 -21.67 -11.98 7.39
N PHE A 450 -22.86 -12.27 6.90
CA PHE A 450 -23.83 -13.04 7.70
C PHE A 450 -23.42 -14.50 7.84
N ARG A 451 -22.80 -15.13 6.81
CA ARG A 451 -22.15 -16.44 6.98
C ARG A 451 -21.15 -16.41 8.12
N LEU A 452 -20.24 -15.43 8.14
CA LEU A 452 -19.22 -15.28 9.18
C LEU A 452 -19.87 -15.12 10.56
N THR A 453 -20.89 -14.27 10.68
CA THR A 453 -21.64 -14.04 11.93
C THR A 453 -22.31 -15.32 12.43
N ILE A 454 -23.06 -16.00 11.58
CA ILE A 454 -23.81 -17.20 11.96
C ILE A 454 -22.86 -18.34 12.32
N VAL A 455 -21.81 -18.56 11.52
CA VAL A 455 -20.87 -19.66 11.76
C VAL A 455 -20.07 -19.44 13.05
N SER A 456 -19.67 -18.22 13.37
CA SER A 456 -18.85 -17.96 14.57
C SER A 456 -19.66 -17.81 15.85
N PHE A 457 -20.81 -17.17 15.80
CA PHE A 457 -21.53 -16.76 17.01
C PHE A 457 -22.81 -17.57 17.30
N HIS A 458 -23.46 -18.12 16.27
CA HIS A 458 -24.71 -18.84 16.45
C HIS A 458 -24.50 -20.36 16.56
N GLY A 459 -25.62 -21.08 16.79
CA GLY A 459 -25.61 -22.52 16.97
C GLY A 459 -25.03 -22.96 18.34
N GLU A 460 -24.45 -24.14 18.34
CA GLU A 460 -23.73 -24.72 19.48
C GLU A 460 -22.21 -24.58 19.28
N ALA A 461 -21.47 -24.58 20.39
CA ALA A 461 -20.00 -24.59 20.34
C ALA A 461 -19.53 -25.89 19.64
N ARG A 462 -18.68 -25.75 18.62
CA ARG A 462 -18.18 -26.89 17.84
C ARG A 462 -16.94 -27.53 18.46
N THR A 463 -16.30 -26.81 19.38
CA THR A 463 -15.14 -27.29 20.12
C THR A 463 -15.30 -26.96 21.58
N ASP A 464 -14.68 -27.76 22.43
CA ASP A 464 -14.67 -27.53 23.88
C ASP A 464 -14.03 -26.17 24.22
N ILE A 465 -13.00 -25.76 23.43
CA ILE A 465 -12.37 -24.45 23.54
C ILE A 465 -13.37 -23.30 23.35
N ALA A 466 -14.23 -23.39 22.33
CA ALA A 466 -15.24 -22.38 22.07
C ALA A 466 -16.32 -22.30 23.18
N SER A 467 -16.62 -23.42 23.80
CA SER A 467 -17.60 -23.46 24.91
C SER A 467 -17.12 -22.73 26.16
N HIS A 468 -15.81 -22.67 26.39
CA HIS A 468 -15.17 -22.02 27.52
C HIS A 468 -14.67 -20.60 27.25
N ALA A 469 -14.75 -20.11 26.00
CA ALA A 469 -14.40 -18.74 25.65
C ALA A 469 -15.36 -17.76 26.35
N LYS A 470 -14.80 -16.74 27.03
CA LYS A 470 -15.58 -15.75 27.82
C LYS A 470 -15.30 -14.33 27.33
N GLU A 471 -16.21 -13.40 27.65
CA GLU A 471 -16.07 -11.99 27.36
C GLU A 471 -14.77 -11.42 27.95
N ASN A 472 -14.11 -10.56 27.19
CA ASN A 472 -12.84 -9.94 27.56
C ASN A 472 -13.03 -8.76 28.52
N LYS A 473 -11.91 -8.25 29.06
CA LYS A 473 -11.89 -7.12 29.98
C LYS A 473 -12.16 -5.78 29.28
N PHE A 474 -12.45 -4.76 30.10
CA PHE A 474 -12.80 -3.41 29.68
C PHE A 474 -11.88 -2.82 28.59
N PRO A 475 -10.52 -2.89 28.64
CA PRO A 475 -9.67 -2.30 27.60
C PRO A 475 -9.91 -2.90 26.19
N ILE A 476 -10.35 -4.14 26.10
CA ILE A 476 -10.73 -4.80 24.84
C ILE A 476 -12.14 -4.41 24.42
N VAL A 477 -13.11 -4.45 25.36
CA VAL A 477 -14.53 -4.29 25.06
C VAL A 477 -14.93 -2.83 24.80
N PHE A 478 -14.34 -1.88 25.51
CA PHE A 478 -14.69 -0.46 25.37
C PHE A 478 -14.48 0.10 23.94
N PRO A 479 -13.35 -0.16 23.27
CA PRO A 479 -13.18 0.24 21.85
C PRO A 479 -14.27 -0.30 20.93
N LEU A 480 -14.75 -1.54 21.14
CA LEU A 480 -15.80 -2.16 20.34
C LEU A 480 -17.11 -1.38 20.46
N ILE A 481 -17.48 -1.00 21.70
CA ILE A 481 -18.72 -0.24 21.97
C ILE A 481 -18.66 1.13 21.30
N VAL A 482 -17.55 1.85 21.44
CA VAL A 482 -17.39 3.18 20.83
C VAL A 482 -17.51 3.11 19.30
N LEU A 483 -16.81 2.17 18.67
CA LEU A 483 -16.83 2.01 17.23
C LEU A 483 -18.18 1.53 16.69
N ALA A 484 -18.86 0.66 17.42
CA ALA A 484 -20.22 0.23 17.09
C ALA A 484 -21.22 1.41 17.17
N ALA A 485 -21.09 2.27 18.18
CA ALA A 485 -21.93 3.47 18.31
C ALA A 485 -21.75 4.44 17.14
N LEU A 486 -20.49 4.62 16.65
CA LEU A 486 -20.19 5.45 15.49
C LEU A 486 -20.67 4.82 14.16
N SER A 487 -21.07 3.57 14.15
CA SER A 487 -21.58 2.89 12.97
C SER A 487 -23.08 3.11 12.73
N PHE A 488 -23.77 3.87 13.57
CA PHE A 488 -25.16 4.24 13.38
C PHE A 488 -25.32 5.50 12.52
N TRP A 489 -26.47 5.67 11.88
CA TRP A 489 -26.83 6.77 10.98
C TRP A 489 -26.85 8.16 11.64
N PHE A 490 -27.33 8.24 12.88
CA PHE A 490 -27.58 9.50 13.59
C PHE A 490 -26.31 10.36 13.81
N VAL A 491 -25.13 9.75 13.69
CA VAL A 491 -23.86 10.46 13.75
C VAL A 491 -23.68 11.40 12.54
N TYR A 492 -24.27 11.06 11.41
CA TYR A 492 -24.04 11.73 10.11
C TYR A 492 -25.25 12.46 9.58
N SER A 493 -26.45 11.91 9.77
CA SER A 493 -27.69 12.47 9.25
C SER A 493 -28.84 12.25 10.24
N PRO A 494 -29.74 13.22 10.39
CA PRO A 494 -30.98 13.03 11.14
C PRO A 494 -31.93 12.05 10.42
N ASN A 495 -31.81 11.91 9.09
CA ASN A 495 -32.61 11.00 8.29
C ASN A 495 -31.86 9.67 8.04
N PRO A 496 -32.35 8.51 8.50
CA PRO A 496 -31.68 7.24 8.31
C PRO A 496 -31.64 6.74 6.86
N LEU A 497 -32.41 7.35 5.96
CA LEU A 497 -32.50 6.95 4.55
C LEU A 497 -31.89 7.95 3.59
N ASN A 498 -31.50 9.15 4.07
CA ASN A 498 -30.92 10.19 3.22
C ASN A 498 -29.69 10.81 3.86
N ALA A 499 -28.56 10.69 3.19
CA ALA A 499 -27.28 11.27 3.62
C ALA A 499 -27.25 12.79 3.42
N ASP A 500 -27.94 13.33 2.40
CA ASP A 500 -27.94 14.76 2.04
C ASP A 500 -28.60 15.63 3.13
N ALA A 501 -29.45 15.04 3.97
CA ALA A 501 -30.02 15.74 5.12
C ALA A 501 -29.01 15.99 6.25
N GLY A 502 -27.77 15.52 6.13
CA GLY A 502 -26.77 15.52 7.18
C GLY A 502 -25.63 16.49 6.96
N TRP A 503 -24.91 16.81 8.04
CA TRP A 503 -23.80 17.78 8.04
C TRP A 503 -22.60 17.35 7.18
N PHE A 504 -22.42 16.04 6.94
CA PHE A 504 -21.18 15.52 6.33
C PHE A 504 -21.08 15.97 4.87
N LEU A 505 -22.10 15.72 4.06
CA LEU A 505 -22.10 16.07 2.63
C LEU A 505 -22.13 17.60 2.41
N ASP A 506 -22.69 18.37 3.33
CA ASP A 506 -22.59 19.85 3.31
C ASP A 506 -21.13 20.31 3.43
N ARG A 507 -20.29 19.59 4.14
CA ARG A 507 -18.88 19.97 4.40
C ARG A 507 -17.89 19.30 3.44
N VAL A 508 -18.29 18.22 2.77
CA VAL A 508 -17.46 17.43 1.84
C VAL A 508 -18.16 17.38 0.49
N GLN A 509 -18.13 18.52 -0.20
CA GLN A 509 -18.69 18.64 -1.55
C GLN A 509 -17.67 18.16 -2.59
N THR A 510 -18.18 17.58 -3.69
CA THR A 510 -17.36 17.18 -4.83
C THR A 510 -16.62 18.39 -5.40
N PRO A 511 -15.29 18.39 -5.48
CA PRO A 511 -14.54 19.51 -6.03
C PRO A 511 -14.80 19.60 -7.54
N ALA A 512 -14.80 20.82 -8.07
CA ALA A 512 -14.85 21.03 -9.50
C ALA A 512 -13.59 20.47 -10.17
N SER A 513 -13.74 19.85 -11.35
CA SER A 513 -12.60 19.47 -12.17
C SER A 513 -11.91 20.74 -12.69
N VAL A 514 -10.57 20.73 -12.67
CA VAL A 514 -9.75 21.79 -13.29
C VAL A 514 -9.24 21.38 -14.68
N VAL A 515 -9.55 20.18 -15.12
CA VAL A 515 -9.20 19.67 -16.45
C VAL A 515 -10.00 20.46 -17.50
N PRO A 516 -9.43 20.81 -18.67
CA PRO A 516 -10.18 21.41 -19.76
C PRO A 516 -11.41 20.59 -20.17
N ALA A 517 -12.52 21.25 -20.50
CA ALA A 517 -13.80 20.60 -20.76
C ALA A 517 -13.73 19.52 -21.85
N GLU A 518 -12.86 19.68 -22.85
CA GLU A 518 -12.62 18.73 -23.93
C GLU A 518 -12.06 17.36 -23.47
N TYR A 519 -11.50 17.29 -22.25
CA TYR A 519 -10.95 16.07 -21.64
C TYR A 519 -11.78 15.59 -20.45
N GLN A 520 -12.95 16.21 -20.21
CA GLN A 520 -13.95 15.79 -19.23
C GLN A 520 -15.07 15.00 -19.91
N PHE A 521 -15.90 14.33 -19.12
CA PHE A 521 -17.20 13.88 -19.59
C PHE A 521 -18.14 15.08 -19.73
N ASP A 522 -18.86 15.21 -20.85
CA ASP A 522 -19.81 16.28 -21.10
C ASP A 522 -20.85 16.42 -19.97
N PHE A 523 -21.30 15.30 -19.43
CA PHE A 523 -22.27 15.26 -18.34
C PHE A 523 -21.70 15.63 -16.96
N MET A 524 -20.37 15.74 -16.80
CA MET A 524 -19.71 16.21 -15.58
C MET A 524 -19.29 17.67 -15.65
N VAL A 525 -19.33 18.28 -16.83
CA VAL A 525 -19.06 19.72 -16.99
C VAL A 525 -20.17 20.53 -16.29
N PRO A 526 -19.83 21.53 -15.45
CA PRO A 526 -20.81 22.36 -14.81
C PRO A 526 -21.74 23.07 -15.83
N LEU A 527 -23.04 23.03 -15.61
CA LEU A 527 -23.99 23.76 -16.41
C LEU A 527 -23.79 25.27 -16.20
N ALA A 528 -23.88 26.07 -17.27
CA ALA A 528 -23.81 27.54 -17.17
C ALA A 528 -24.91 28.08 -16.20
N PRO A 529 -24.63 29.12 -15.41
CA PRO A 529 -25.58 29.63 -14.44
C PRO A 529 -26.74 30.39 -15.16
N ASN A 530 -27.65 29.63 -15.75
CA ASN A 530 -28.86 30.13 -16.42
C ASN A 530 -30.13 29.88 -15.59
N SER A 531 -30.03 29.58 -14.32
CA SER A 531 -31.23 29.36 -13.53
C SER A 531 -31.59 30.59 -12.71
N ILE A 532 -32.79 31.09 -12.96
CA ILE A 532 -33.51 32.13 -12.23
C ILE A 532 -33.70 31.77 -10.73
N ASP A 533 -33.38 30.52 -10.33
CA ASP A 533 -33.71 29.95 -9.03
C ASP A 533 -32.59 29.92 -8.01
N GLY A 534 -31.40 30.50 -8.25
CA GLY A 534 -30.35 30.70 -7.23
C GLY A 534 -29.76 29.44 -6.62
N HIS A 535 -30.07 28.23 -7.11
CA HIS A 535 -29.45 27.00 -6.74
C HIS A 535 -28.13 26.82 -7.48
N HIS A 536 -27.09 26.32 -6.78
CA HIS A 536 -25.77 26.06 -7.33
C HIS A 536 -25.87 25.33 -8.66
N ALA A 537 -25.11 25.79 -9.66
CA ALA A 537 -25.05 25.16 -10.97
C ALA A 537 -24.61 23.70 -10.82
N GLY A 538 -25.58 22.80 -10.85
CA GLY A 538 -25.34 21.33 -10.90
C GLY A 538 -24.78 20.92 -12.26
N ASN A 539 -24.46 19.69 -12.42
CA ASN A 539 -24.18 19.06 -13.71
C ASN A 539 -25.19 17.93 -13.98
N ILE A 540 -25.25 17.47 -15.23
CA ILE A 540 -26.19 16.41 -15.65
C ILE A 540 -26.00 15.13 -14.82
N PHE A 541 -24.77 14.84 -14.43
CA PHE A 541 -24.46 13.67 -13.59
C PHE A 541 -25.14 13.76 -12.20
N GLN A 542 -25.14 14.94 -11.57
CA GLN A 542 -25.76 15.11 -10.26
C GLN A 542 -27.29 14.97 -10.33
N GLU A 543 -27.90 15.50 -11.38
CA GLU A 543 -29.34 15.35 -11.62
C GLU A 543 -29.70 13.86 -11.83
N GLU A 544 -28.96 13.16 -12.70
CA GLU A 544 -29.18 11.73 -12.95
C GLU A 544 -28.94 10.90 -11.69
N MET A 545 -27.90 11.19 -10.90
CA MET A 545 -27.63 10.53 -9.65
C MET A 545 -28.79 10.69 -8.65
N HIS A 546 -29.40 11.88 -8.58
CA HIS A 546 -30.59 12.12 -7.76
C HIS A 546 -31.80 11.27 -8.24
N HIS A 547 -32.02 11.20 -9.55
CA HIS A 547 -33.07 10.34 -10.13
C HIS A 547 -32.83 8.86 -9.84
N GLN A 548 -31.58 8.41 -9.88
CA GLN A 548 -31.20 7.01 -9.64
C GLN A 548 -31.13 6.63 -8.15
N HIS A 549 -31.22 7.59 -7.22
CA HIS A 549 -31.11 7.31 -5.78
C HIS A 549 -32.22 6.34 -5.29
N THR A 550 -33.49 6.61 -5.60
CA THR A 550 -34.60 5.74 -5.17
C THR A 550 -34.55 4.35 -5.82
N PRO A 551 -34.36 4.19 -7.14
CA PRO A 551 -34.14 2.87 -7.76
C PRO A 551 -32.97 2.09 -7.15
N ALA A 552 -31.81 2.75 -6.93
CA ALA A 552 -30.65 2.14 -6.33
C ALA A 552 -30.93 1.65 -4.91
N MET A 553 -31.58 2.49 -4.10
CA MET A 553 -31.97 2.14 -2.73
C MET A 553 -32.89 0.89 -2.68
N ILE A 554 -33.94 0.86 -3.48
CA ILE A 554 -34.85 -0.30 -3.53
C ILE A 554 -34.09 -1.55 -3.95
N LEU A 555 -33.27 -1.47 -4.99
CA LEU A 555 -32.51 -2.60 -5.50
C LEU A 555 -31.47 -3.07 -4.49
N SER A 556 -30.75 -2.16 -3.84
CA SER A 556 -29.73 -2.50 -2.82
C SER A 556 -30.35 -3.20 -1.62
N LEU A 557 -31.53 -2.73 -1.15
CA LEU A 557 -32.26 -3.35 -0.05
C LEU A 557 -32.77 -4.75 -0.40
N LEU A 558 -33.36 -4.92 -1.59
CA LEU A 558 -33.79 -6.24 -2.06
C LEU A 558 -32.62 -7.22 -2.14
N ILE A 559 -31.50 -6.80 -2.73
CA ILE A 559 -30.29 -7.59 -2.89
C ILE A 559 -29.71 -7.99 -1.53
N ALA A 560 -29.56 -7.03 -0.60
CA ALA A 560 -29.06 -7.29 0.74
C ALA A 560 -30.00 -8.21 1.52
N GLY A 561 -31.31 -7.97 1.46
CA GLY A 561 -32.33 -8.81 2.12
C GLY A 561 -32.30 -10.25 1.63
N CYS A 562 -32.25 -10.47 0.31
CA CYS A 562 -32.12 -11.79 -0.30
C CYS A 562 -30.83 -12.50 0.12
N ALA A 563 -29.70 -11.79 0.14
CA ALA A 563 -28.41 -12.35 0.54
C ALA A 563 -28.40 -12.77 2.02
N ILE A 564 -28.93 -11.92 2.90
CA ILE A 564 -29.07 -12.22 4.34
C ILE A 564 -29.97 -13.43 4.53
N LEU A 565 -31.14 -13.44 3.90
CA LEU A 565 -32.07 -14.59 3.99
C LEU A 565 -31.41 -15.88 3.50
N LEU A 566 -30.68 -15.84 2.39
CA LEU A 566 -29.94 -17.00 1.88
C LEU A 566 -28.89 -17.49 2.89
N ALA A 567 -28.16 -16.59 3.53
CA ALA A 567 -27.20 -16.96 4.58
C ALA A 567 -27.90 -17.67 5.76
N PHE A 568 -29.07 -17.19 6.18
CA PHE A 568 -29.87 -17.87 7.22
C PHE A 568 -30.37 -19.24 6.79
N VAL A 569 -30.86 -19.38 5.55
CA VAL A 569 -31.34 -20.65 4.98
C VAL A 569 -30.24 -21.70 4.94
N VAL A 570 -29.03 -21.30 4.53
CA VAL A 570 -27.87 -22.20 4.40
C VAL A 570 -27.25 -22.54 5.77
N TYR A 571 -26.91 -21.52 6.56
CA TYR A 571 -26.05 -21.72 7.74
C TYR A 571 -26.80 -21.80 9.07
N GLN A 572 -27.96 -21.12 9.24
CA GLN A 572 -28.72 -21.15 10.47
C GLN A 572 -29.77 -22.26 10.43
N TRP A 573 -30.59 -22.28 9.40
CA TRP A 573 -31.70 -23.25 9.28
C TRP A 573 -31.25 -24.56 8.61
N LYS A 574 -30.08 -24.58 7.96
CA LYS A 574 -29.48 -25.76 7.32
C LYS A 574 -30.44 -26.48 6.35
N LYS A 575 -31.36 -25.72 5.69
CA LYS A 575 -32.27 -26.26 4.69
C LYS A 575 -31.56 -26.56 3.37
N ILE A 576 -30.49 -25.84 3.08
CA ILE A 576 -29.59 -26.06 1.94
C ILE A 576 -28.25 -26.48 2.47
N ASP A 577 -27.73 -27.59 1.99
CA ASP A 577 -26.42 -28.13 2.36
C ASP A 577 -25.33 -27.39 1.56
N ALA A 578 -24.49 -26.63 2.26
CA ALA A 578 -23.42 -25.85 1.66
C ALA A 578 -22.40 -26.72 0.91
N ASP A 579 -22.10 -27.92 1.41
CA ASP A 579 -21.13 -28.83 0.76
C ASP A 579 -21.68 -29.40 -0.54
N LYS A 580 -22.99 -29.70 -0.60
CA LYS A 580 -23.64 -30.11 -1.85
C LYS A 580 -23.62 -29.01 -2.91
N VAL A 581 -23.86 -27.75 -2.51
CA VAL A 581 -23.77 -26.60 -3.42
C VAL A 581 -22.33 -26.43 -3.91
N ALA A 582 -21.35 -26.45 -3.01
CA ALA A 582 -19.94 -26.33 -3.36
C ALA A 582 -19.49 -27.43 -4.36
N ASN A 583 -19.96 -28.67 -4.15
CA ASN A 583 -19.67 -29.79 -5.05
C ASN A 583 -20.36 -29.65 -6.41
N ALA A 584 -21.58 -29.10 -6.47
CA ALA A 584 -22.31 -28.87 -7.71
C ALA A 584 -21.61 -27.81 -8.61
N ILE A 585 -21.01 -26.78 -8.00
CA ILE A 585 -20.27 -25.71 -8.69
C ILE A 585 -18.75 -25.80 -8.45
N LYS A 586 -18.21 -27.02 -8.30
CA LYS A 586 -16.83 -27.28 -7.90
C LYS A 586 -15.77 -26.47 -8.65
N PRO A 587 -15.83 -26.23 -9.98
CA PRO A 587 -14.85 -25.40 -10.66
C PRO A 587 -14.84 -23.95 -10.17
N LEU A 588 -16.01 -23.34 -9.99
CA LEU A 588 -16.15 -21.97 -9.47
C LEU A 588 -15.75 -21.89 -7.99
N TYR A 589 -16.13 -22.90 -7.20
CA TYR A 589 -15.71 -23.00 -5.81
C TYR A 589 -14.18 -23.06 -5.69
N ASN A 590 -13.52 -23.92 -6.47
CA ASN A 590 -12.06 -24.04 -6.48
C ASN A 590 -11.38 -22.74 -6.94
N LEU A 591 -11.93 -22.06 -7.95
CA LEU A 591 -11.41 -20.78 -8.40
C LEU A 591 -11.45 -19.73 -7.28
N SER A 592 -12.59 -19.60 -6.61
CA SER A 592 -12.76 -18.69 -5.48
C SER A 592 -11.88 -19.07 -4.28
N TYR A 593 -11.89 -20.34 -3.88
CA TYR A 593 -11.13 -20.85 -2.74
C TYR A 593 -9.61 -20.66 -2.90
N ASN A 594 -9.09 -20.92 -4.10
CA ASN A 594 -7.70 -20.69 -4.48
C ASN A 594 -7.43 -19.24 -4.96
N LYS A 595 -8.26 -18.27 -4.57
CA LYS A 595 -8.04 -16.84 -4.80
C LYS A 595 -7.79 -16.50 -6.28
N TRP A 596 -8.50 -17.16 -7.20
CA TRP A 596 -8.37 -17.04 -8.65
C TRP A 596 -6.98 -17.39 -9.19
N TYR A 597 -6.19 -18.12 -8.42
CA TYR A 597 -4.81 -18.51 -8.74
C TYR A 597 -3.90 -17.31 -9.05
N ILE A 598 -4.21 -16.14 -8.49
CA ILE A 598 -3.44 -14.91 -8.77
C ILE A 598 -2.06 -14.99 -8.12
N ASP A 599 -1.93 -15.58 -6.93
CA ASP A 599 -0.64 -15.81 -6.28
C ASP A 599 0.26 -16.70 -7.15
N GLU A 600 -0.28 -17.80 -7.69
CA GLU A 600 0.44 -18.73 -8.56
C GLU A 600 0.83 -18.10 -9.91
N ILE A 601 -0.01 -17.19 -10.43
CA ILE A 601 0.33 -16.42 -11.63
C ILE A 601 1.52 -15.50 -11.33
N TYR A 602 1.54 -14.80 -10.20
CA TYR A 602 2.66 -13.97 -9.81
C TYR A 602 3.94 -14.77 -9.58
N ASP A 603 3.86 -15.95 -8.94
CA ASP A 603 5.00 -16.82 -8.72
C ASP A 603 5.64 -17.25 -10.04
N LYS A 604 4.84 -17.59 -11.04
CA LYS A 604 5.33 -18.02 -12.36
C LYS A 604 5.80 -16.85 -13.23
N THR A 605 5.08 -15.74 -13.26
CA THR A 605 5.35 -14.62 -14.16
C THR A 605 6.32 -13.62 -13.55
N ALA A 606 5.97 -12.95 -12.46
CA ALA A 606 6.79 -11.90 -11.86
C ALA A 606 8.06 -12.46 -11.21
N ILE A 607 7.92 -13.46 -10.32
CA ILE A 607 9.07 -14.01 -9.60
C ILE A 607 9.89 -14.90 -10.54
N GLY A 608 9.25 -15.85 -11.24
CA GLY A 608 9.90 -16.75 -12.18
C GLY A 608 10.57 -16.00 -13.34
N GLY A 609 9.88 -14.99 -13.88
CA GLY A 609 10.40 -14.11 -14.93
C GLY A 609 11.63 -13.32 -14.47
N THR A 610 11.61 -12.75 -13.25
CA THR A 610 12.74 -12.03 -12.67
C THR A 610 13.94 -12.96 -12.47
N VAL A 611 13.71 -14.16 -11.97
CA VAL A 611 14.78 -15.18 -11.80
C VAL A 611 15.37 -15.60 -13.16
N LEU A 612 14.52 -15.80 -14.17
CA LEU A 612 14.97 -16.13 -15.53
C LEU A 612 15.81 -14.99 -16.14
N PHE A 613 15.34 -13.75 -16.00
CA PHE A 613 16.05 -12.56 -16.45
C PHE A 613 17.40 -12.39 -15.73
N SER A 614 17.44 -12.59 -14.41
CA SER A 614 18.68 -12.60 -13.63
C SER A 614 19.68 -13.65 -14.11
N LYS A 615 19.22 -14.87 -14.43
CA LYS A 615 20.07 -15.91 -15.01
C LYS A 615 20.60 -15.52 -16.39
N ALA A 616 19.78 -14.89 -17.22
CA ALA A 616 20.21 -14.41 -18.53
C ALA A 616 21.27 -13.32 -18.43
N ILE A 617 21.11 -12.36 -17.52
CA ILE A 617 22.13 -11.33 -17.25
C ILE A 617 23.41 -11.96 -16.70
N SER A 618 23.31 -12.89 -15.75
CA SER A 618 24.47 -13.59 -15.21
C SER A 618 25.22 -14.39 -16.28
N TRP A 619 24.50 -15.03 -17.20
CA TRP A 619 25.09 -15.70 -18.36
C TRP A 619 25.83 -14.69 -19.26
N PHE A 620 25.17 -13.56 -19.59
CA PHE A 620 25.79 -12.51 -20.40
C PHE A 620 27.07 -11.96 -19.76
N ASP A 621 27.01 -11.66 -18.45
CA ASP A 621 28.17 -11.17 -17.69
C ASP A 621 29.32 -12.19 -17.71
N THR A 622 29.06 -13.45 -17.36
CA THR A 622 30.08 -14.49 -17.28
C THR A 622 30.71 -14.83 -18.65
N TYR A 623 29.87 -14.99 -19.69
CA TYR A 623 30.35 -15.48 -20.99
C TYR A 623 30.75 -14.38 -21.96
N ILE A 624 30.10 -13.23 -21.92
CA ILE A 624 30.41 -12.11 -22.84
C ILE A 624 31.36 -11.13 -22.18
N VAL A 625 30.99 -10.55 -21.04
CA VAL A 625 31.80 -9.48 -20.41
C VAL A 625 33.11 -10.07 -19.88
N ASP A 626 33.03 -11.06 -19.00
CA ASP A 626 34.21 -11.74 -18.46
C ASP A 626 34.98 -12.50 -19.55
N GLY A 627 34.30 -13.05 -20.55
CA GLY A 627 34.89 -13.69 -21.70
C GLY A 627 35.80 -12.75 -22.48
N ILE A 628 35.38 -11.53 -22.73
CA ILE A 628 36.16 -10.48 -23.39
C ILE A 628 37.38 -10.08 -22.54
N VAL A 629 37.16 -9.80 -21.27
CA VAL A 629 38.22 -9.41 -20.32
C VAL A 629 39.28 -10.50 -20.20
N ASN A 630 38.85 -11.75 -19.98
CA ASN A 630 39.76 -12.90 -19.89
C ASN A 630 40.44 -13.22 -21.21
N GLY A 631 39.74 -13.02 -22.34
CA GLY A 631 40.30 -13.15 -23.68
C GLY A 631 41.43 -12.14 -23.92
N ALA A 632 41.23 -10.87 -23.59
CA ALA A 632 42.25 -9.83 -23.68
C ALA A 632 43.47 -10.12 -22.79
N ALA A 633 43.20 -10.58 -21.53
CA ALA A 633 44.27 -10.97 -20.62
C ALA A 633 45.07 -12.20 -21.13
N LYS A 634 44.39 -13.18 -21.77
CA LYS A 634 45.05 -14.33 -22.39
C LYS A 634 45.89 -13.92 -23.60
N LEU A 635 45.37 -13.04 -24.45
CA LEU A 635 46.09 -12.48 -25.60
C LEU A 635 47.34 -11.72 -25.14
N THR A 636 47.22 -10.87 -24.14
CA THR A 636 48.37 -10.13 -23.59
C THR A 636 49.43 -11.06 -23.04
N ARG A 637 49.05 -12.16 -22.32
CA ARG A 637 49.99 -13.19 -21.85
C ARG A 637 50.67 -13.93 -23.00
N MET A 638 49.94 -14.26 -24.08
CA MET A 638 50.53 -14.92 -25.25
C MET A 638 51.53 -14.01 -25.97
N VAL A 639 51.19 -12.76 -26.13
CA VAL A 639 52.12 -11.76 -26.71
C VAL A 639 53.35 -11.57 -25.84
N GLY A 640 53.18 -11.44 -24.53
CA GLY A 640 54.31 -11.40 -23.59
C GLY A 640 55.20 -12.62 -23.61
N ALA A 641 54.64 -13.83 -23.68
CA ALA A 641 55.39 -15.05 -23.82
C ALA A 641 56.12 -15.14 -25.14
N PHE A 642 55.50 -14.72 -26.26
CA PHE A 642 56.16 -14.66 -27.57
C PHE A 642 57.35 -13.68 -27.58
N ILE A 643 57.16 -12.48 -27.03
CA ILE A 643 58.25 -11.48 -26.92
C ILE A 643 59.39 -12.03 -26.07
N GLY A 644 59.08 -12.64 -24.91
CA GLY A 644 60.10 -13.23 -24.06
C GLY A 644 60.85 -14.40 -24.74
N HIS A 645 60.14 -15.21 -25.55
CA HIS A 645 60.79 -16.28 -26.32
C HIS A 645 61.68 -15.73 -27.45
N PHE A 646 61.23 -14.70 -28.14
CA PHE A 646 62.02 -13.99 -29.14
C PHE A 646 63.27 -13.37 -28.51
N ASP A 647 63.15 -12.72 -27.39
CA ASP A 647 64.26 -12.10 -26.66
C ASP A 647 65.32 -13.14 -26.27
N ASN A 648 64.89 -14.20 -25.63
CA ASN A 648 65.81 -15.29 -25.17
C ASN A 648 66.54 -16.01 -26.34
N ILE A 649 65.85 -16.31 -27.46
CA ILE A 649 66.43 -17.11 -28.53
C ILE A 649 67.19 -16.22 -29.51
N ILE A 650 66.63 -15.09 -29.90
CA ILE A 650 67.24 -14.25 -30.93
C ILE A 650 68.23 -13.27 -30.31
N ILE A 651 67.77 -12.40 -29.41
CA ILE A 651 68.63 -11.32 -28.88
C ILE A 651 69.71 -11.91 -27.96
N ASP A 652 69.33 -12.63 -26.93
CA ASP A 652 70.29 -13.27 -26.02
C ASP A 652 71.10 -14.36 -26.73
N GLY A 653 70.47 -15.10 -27.67
CA GLY A 653 71.12 -16.08 -28.48
C GLY A 653 72.27 -15.51 -29.33
N ILE A 654 72.04 -14.35 -29.97
CA ILE A 654 73.07 -13.60 -30.74
C ILE A 654 74.18 -13.12 -29.80
N ILE A 655 73.82 -12.48 -28.70
CA ILE A 655 74.78 -11.94 -27.74
C ILE A 655 75.65 -13.04 -27.18
N ASN A 656 75.04 -14.16 -26.73
CA ASN A 656 75.74 -15.31 -26.24
C ASN A 656 76.58 -16.02 -27.33
N GLY A 657 76.10 -16.00 -28.59
CA GLY A 657 76.83 -16.52 -29.73
C GLY A 657 78.10 -15.68 -30.01
N ILE A 658 77.95 -14.38 -29.99
CA ILE A 658 79.16 -13.46 -30.16
C ILE A 658 80.08 -13.68 -28.95
N ALA A 659 79.61 -13.76 -27.73
CA ALA A 659 80.48 -14.00 -26.59
C ALA A 659 81.23 -15.35 -26.70
N LYS A 660 80.55 -16.43 -27.15
CA LYS A 660 81.20 -17.71 -27.43
C LYS A 660 82.22 -17.62 -28.54
N LEU A 661 81.94 -16.85 -29.64
CA LEU A 661 82.85 -16.64 -30.71
C LEU A 661 84.10 -15.88 -30.24
N VAL A 662 83.93 -14.80 -29.50
CA VAL A 662 85.02 -14.02 -28.90
C VAL A 662 85.85 -14.89 -27.97
N GLY A 663 85.17 -15.72 -27.12
CA GLY A 663 85.81 -16.66 -26.23
C GLY A 663 86.65 -17.71 -27.04
N ALA A 664 86.09 -18.26 -28.12
CA ALA A 664 86.81 -19.20 -28.99
C ALA A 664 88.03 -18.55 -29.68
N LEU A 665 87.84 -17.37 -30.15
CA LEU A 665 89.00 -16.59 -30.74
C LEU A 665 90.05 -16.31 -29.68
N GLY A 666 89.62 -15.94 -28.46
CA GLY A 666 90.53 -15.76 -27.33
C GLY A 666 91.30 -17.01 -26.98
N GLN A 667 90.62 -18.18 -27.00
CA GLN A 667 91.27 -19.49 -26.78
C GLN A 667 92.21 -19.85 -27.87
N MET A 668 91.93 -19.57 -29.15
CA MET A 668 92.87 -19.70 -30.29
C MET A 668 94.06 -18.81 -30.09
N GLY A 669 93.89 -17.55 -29.75
CA GLY A 669 94.97 -16.63 -29.45
C GLY A 669 95.88 -17.11 -28.31
N ARG A 670 95.23 -17.65 -27.27
CA ARG A 670 95.95 -18.25 -26.10
C ARG A 670 96.78 -19.50 -26.45
N LYS A 671 96.31 -20.30 -27.39
CA LYS A 671 97.12 -21.45 -27.90
C LYS A 671 98.36 -20.99 -28.69
N MET A 672 98.31 -19.79 -29.29
CA MET A 672 99.50 -19.21 -29.96
C MET A 672 100.51 -18.62 -28.96
N GLN A 673 100.06 -18.35 -27.73
CA GLN A 673 100.91 -17.94 -26.62
C GLN A 673 101.64 -19.17 -25.99
N THR A 674 102.67 -19.70 -26.60
CA THR A 674 103.38 -20.91 -26.18
C THR A 674 104.31 -20.65 -24.98
N GLY A 675 104.47 -19.43 -24.48
CA GLY A 675 105.44 -19.03 -23.46
C GLY A 675 106.91 -19.20 -23.79
N ARG A 676 107.20 -19.65 -25.01
CA ARG A 676 108.55 -19.83 -25.45
C ARG A 676 108.96 -18.57 -26.24
N VAL A 677 109.97 -17.84 -25.76
CA VAL A 677 110.53 -16.61 -26.40
C VAL A 677 110.85 -16.85 -27.84
N GLN A 678 111.35 -18.04 -28.20
CA GLN A 678 111.70 -18.40 -29.60
C GLN A 678 110.49 -18.36 -30.54
N THR A 679 109.27 -18.77 -30.10
CA THR A 679 108.05 -18.77 -30.87
C THR A 679 107.61 -17.34 -31.17
N TYR A 680 107.74 -16.39 -30.19
CA TYR A 680 107.43 -15.02 -30.40
C TYR A 680 108.39 -14.31 -31.32
N ILE A 681 109.69 -14.60 -31.22
CA ILE A 681 110.70 -14.11 -32.13
C ILE A 681 110.43 -14.62 -33.56
N ALA A 682 110.11 -15.88 -33.75
CA ALA A 682 109.78 -16.42 -35.07
C ALA A 682 108.51 -15.81 -35.66
N LEU A 683 107.45 -15.59 -34.87
CA LEU A 683 106.21 -14.92 -35.28
C LEU A 683 106.47 -13.46 -35.62
N SER A 684 107.31 -12.80 -34.85
CA SER A 684 107.68 -11.34 -35.17
C SER A 684 108.45 -11.24 -36.44
N ILE A 685 109.41 -12.22 -36.70
CA ILE A 685 110.17 -12.27 -37.97
C ILE A 685 109.19 -12.54 -39.14
N ILE A 686 108.27 -13.50 -39.00
CA ILE A 686 107.27 -13.85 -40.02
C ILE A 686 106.34 -12.62 -40.28
N GLY A 687 105.91 -11.98 -39.21
CA GLY A 687 105.11 -10.75 -39.32
C GLY A 687 105.83 -9.61 -40.03
N LEU A 688 107.09 -9.42 -39.70
CA LEU A 688 107.93 -8.41 -40.37
C LEU A 688 108.14 -8.77 -41.82
N MET A 689 108.37 -10.06 -42.12
CA MET A 689 108.53 -10.50 -43.57
C MET A 689 107.23 -10.33 -44.33
N ALA A 690 106.10 -10.66 -43.75
CA ALA A 690 104.75 -10.44 -44.33
C ALA A 690 104.51 -8.91 -44.56
N LEU A 691 104.88 -8.08 -43.61
CA LEU A 691 104.71 -6.63 -43.71
C LEU A 691 105.62 -6.05 -44.85
N ILE A 692 106.86 -6.57 -44.95
CA ILE A 692 107.76 -6.22 -46.05
C ILE A 692 107.19 -6.69 -47.39
N PHE A 693 106.60 -7.88 -47.43
CA PHE A 693 106.00 -8.44 -48.66
C PHE A 693 104.79 -7.64 -49.15
N PHE A 694 104.02 -7.03 -48.23
CA PHE A 694 102.85 -6.23 -48.58
C PHE A 694 103.14 -4.73 -48.78
N VAL A 695 104.33 -4.22 -48.42
CA VAL A 695 104.72 -2.80 -48.54
C VAL A 695 105.73 -2.58 -49.70
N VAL A 696 106.34 -3.61 -50.17
CA VAL A 696 107.20 -3.62 -51.40
C VAL A 696 106.39 -4.29 -52.53
#